data_a15fb02b57c46c8ab5b0729b9592b8cc
#
_entry.id   a15fb02b57c46c8ab5b0729b9592b8cc
#
_cell.length_a   1.000
_cell.length_b   1.000
_cell.length_c   1.000
_cell.angle_alpha   90.00
_cell.angle_beta   90.00
_cell.angle_gamma   90.00
#
_symmetry.space_group_name_H-M   'P 1'
#
loop_
_entity.id
_entity.type
_entity.pdbx_description
1 polymer ?
#
loop_
_entity_poly.entity_id
_entity_poly.type
_entity_poly.pdbx_seq_one_letter_code
_entity_poly.pdbx_strand_id
1 'polypeptide(L)'
;MSNINIISIFTHILLIATISCYGLTLKAQQADTLATAERRSNQNVLLNASSESQPRIISLGIPQWGGAIIEDGLPSSMFNDFFPGYWSWHSGLGTASMKLTRLDESALQLGQTGFYPMSVSRVGAEHPEGAVTYSVNHYGRNQIDVNYATPLGRGWGLDLNVYQDLNRGSNHLDLAYLQEHIQYYKAGVSKQFADRKGHLFVTYLYTKKLNLSDPYGPFIFVGDGTVRPYDDFILGRDQYLPATPMFDYVDIADGKQKSRRFVEDGGISTHVLTAGIERDLGSGTSFTLNSRLRLSHADLTEAMLGSIEDASIQSGYTYTDGTPYLGKVQTRYLLYYQDDCDEWFTTATLKGHTRRFNWSLGTNAWFNWTTHHMMTTNFAHEAKKEPAALCYEGSLFYVHNTGAQFLEGHQNRFALFGQGEWAFSPRLTLRAGLRLEYSAIRGEGGLSRTPLSVDDFNGAATLIALYRLNKSWGIELDAIATRQHAELWQYGEASLPSDRPKDNVFVRGGFNFKKSWLDIQSMLSYYRQDNNYYTALWTHELTKPSGGYPAGYNESIYIGSLYSMEVLGWTTDVLMNAGDFHFHGLLTLRSPRYSDYSFQPCFSDGYSETFDFSGKHITGSPTVEIELEPSYSPGKWRFWVSARFYSRQYVNITNNLYFNARWETFAGIDLALNKKVQLGVNVVNFLNQTGASSGIQAASLATDPTPFKDYLTAGTYLRPFTLEFSTTLRF
;
A
#
# COMPACT_ATOMS: atom_id res chain seq x y z
N MET A 1 29.92 -17.71 1.50
CA MET A 1 30.56 -16.50 0.97
C MET A 1 30.57 -15.45 2.06
N SER A 2 31.70 -14.81 2.25
CA SER A 2 32.16 -14.08 3.42
C SER A 2 31.16 -13.14 4.09
N ASN A 3 31.06 -13.27 5.41
CA ASN A 3 30.49 -12.30 6.32
C ASN A 3 31.06 -10.91 6.03
N ILE A 4 30.26 -10.05 5.40
CA ILE A 4 30.58 -8.64 5.28
C ILE A 4 30.38 -8.03 6.65
N ASN A 5 31.48 -7.81 7.33
CA ASN A 5 31.50 -7.31 8.71
C ASN A 5 30.98 -5.86 8.71
N ILE A 6 29.81 -5.64 9.30
CA ILE A 6 29.14 -4.33 9.39
C ILE A 6 30.10 -3.26 9.94
N ILE A 7 31.01 -3.64 10.83
CA ILE A 7 32.07 -2.77 11.36
C ILE A 7 33.02 -2.29 10.24
N SER A 8 33.29 -3.11 9.22
CA SER A 8 34.11 -2.74 8.07
C SER A 8 33.45 -1.68 7.19
N ILE A 9 32.14 -1.77 7.00
CA ILE A 9 31.37 -0.77 6.23
C ILE A 9 31.34 0.56 6.98
N PHE A 10 31.10 0.55 8.31
CA PHE A 10 31.16 1.74 9.15
C PHE A 10 32.54 2.40 9.14
N THR A 11 33.62 1.59 9.18
CA THR A 11 35.01 2.10 9.16
C THR A 11 35.35 2.77 7.84
N HIS A 12 34.87 2.22 6.71
CA HIS A 12 35.10 2.84 5.39
C HIS A 12 34.25 4.10 5.16
N ILE A 13 33.02 4.16 5.66
CA ILE A 13 32.19 5.36 5.61
C ILE A 13 32.76 6.47 6.50
N LEU A 14 33.25 6.12 7.68
CA LEU A 14 33.92 7.06 8.59
C LEU A 14 35.23 7.59 7.99
N LEU A 15 35.99 6.76 7.28
CA LEU A 15 37.25 7.14 6.63
C LEU A 15 37.03 8.14 5.47
N ILE A 16 35.95 7.98 4.72
CA ILE A 16 35.55 8.92 3.64
C ILE A 16 35.10 10.25 4.24
N ALA A 17 34.43 10.24 5.38
CA ALA A 17 33.99 11.44 6.09
C ALA A 17 35.15 12.22 6.71
N THR A 18 36.22 11.54 7.16
CA THR A 18 37.39 12.19 7.80
C THR A 18 38.35 12.85 6.84
N ILE A 19 38.43 12.39 5.57
CA ILE A 19 39.35 12.94 4.55
C ILE A 19 38.87 14.31 4.02
N SER A 20 37.60 14.69 4.20
CA SER A 20 37.03 15.95 3.69
C SER A 20 37.03 17.13 4.66
N CYS A 21 37.66 17.03 5.84
CA CYS A 21 37.51 18.00 6.94
C CYS A 21 38.48 19.17 6.98
N TYR A 22 39.21 19.47 5.91
CA TYR A 22 40.13 20.64 5.92
C TYR A 22 39.68 21.80 5.03
N GLY A 23 39.24 22.86 5.66
CA GLY A 23 39.26 24.25 5.20
C GLY A 23 38.05 24.80 4.49
N LEU A 24 37.35 25.69 5.16
CA LEU A 24 36.92 27.05 4.77
C LEU A 24 35.73 27.53 5.60
N THR A 25 35.90 28.65 6.27
CA THR A 25 34.87 29.34 7.06
C THR A 25 33.97 30.20 6.17
N LEU A 26 32.69 29.90 6.12
CA LEU A 26 31.65 30.77 5.53
C LEU A 26 30.41 30.82 6.43
N LYS A 27 29.84 32.02 6.60
CA LYS A 27 28.62 32.28 7.37
C LYS A 27 27.46 31.47 6.80
N ALA A 28 26.85 30.63 7.62
CA ALA A 28 25.74 29.76 7.23
C ALA A 28 24.41 30.52 7.22
N GLN A 29 23.76 30.57 6.10
CA GLN A 29 22.30 30.64 6.03
C GLN A 29 21.75 29.23 6.32
N GLN A 30 20.80 29.14 7.24
CA GLN A 30 20.09 27.89 7.54
C GLN A 30 19.48 27.39 6.24
N ALA A 31 19.96 26.27 5.71
CA ALA A 31 19.35 25.67 4.55
C ALA A 31 18.06 25.02 5.02
N ASP A 32 16.99 25.43 4.43
CA ASP A 32 15.67 24.93 4.65
C ASP A 32 15.52 23.55 4.02
N THR A 33 15.98 22.50 4.73
CA THR A 33 15.83 21.10 4.32
C THR A 33 14.36 20.68 4.31
N LEU A 34 13.52 21.33 5.12
CA LEU A 34 12.06 21.16 5.13
C LEU A 34 11.45 21.69 3.82
N ALA A 35 11.83 22.89 3.37
CA ALA A 35 11.33 23.45 2.08
C ALA A 35 11.74 22.60 0.88
N THR A 36 12.85 21.87 0.96
CA THR A 36 13.28 20.95 -0.11
C THR A 36 12.42 19.68 -0.13
N ALA A 37 12.15 19.10 1.03
CA ALA A 37 11.25 17.95 1.14
C ALA A 37 9.80 18.32 0.75
N GLU A 38 9.31 19.50 1.16
CA GLU A 38 7.99 20.01 0.79
C GLU A 38 7.88 20.31 -0.70
N ARG A 39 8.90 20.89 -1.34
CA ARG A 39 8.91 21.07 -2.80
C ARG A 39 8.87 19.75 -3.55
N ARG A 40 9.62 18.74 -3.10
CA ARG A 40 9.62 17.40 -3.71
C ARG A 40 8.24 16.76 -3.61
N SER A 41 7.57 16.87 -2.47
CA SER A 41 6.26 16.27 -2.29
C SER A 41 5.15 16.96 -3.07
N ASN A 42 5.17 18.28 -3.16
CA ASN A 42 4.16 19.05 -3.89
C ASN A 42 4.31 18.95 -5.42
N GLN A 43 5.47 18.56 -5.92
CA GLN A 43 5.74 18.32 -7.35
C GLN A 43 5.68 16.82 -7.70
N ASN A 44 5.33 15.96 -6.76
CA ASN A 44 5.37 14.53 -6.97
C ASN A 44 4.14 14.05 -7.75
N VAL A 45 4.18 14.26 -9.07
CA VAL A 45 3.20 13.71 -10.02
C VAL A 45 3.16 12.18 -9.93
N LEU A 46 4.23 11.54 -9.44
CA LEU A 46 4.30 10.09 -9.21
C LEU A 46 3.21 9.57 -8.28
N LEU A 47 2.73 10.38 -7.34
CA LEU A 47 1.61 10.04 -6.49
C LEU A 47 0.26 10.16 -7.21
N ASN A 48 0.16 10.99 -8.24
CA ASN A 48 -1.09 11.43 -8.85
C ASN A 48 -1.13 11.27 -10.39
N ALA A 49 -0.22 10.52 -10.99
CA ALA A 49 -0.14 10.36 -12.44
C ALA A 49 -1.23 9.48 -13.04
N SER A 50 -2.17 9.01 -12.24
CA SER A 50 -3.33 8.24 -12.67
C SER A 50 -4.61 8.88 -12.17
N SER A 51 -5.73 8.54 -12.77
CA SER A 51 -7.07 8.88 -12.29
C SER A 51 -7.46 8.13 -11.00
N GLU A 52 -6.53 7.43 -10.39
CA GLU A 52 -6.75 6.73 -9.13
C GLU A 52 -6.92 7.72 -7.99
N SER A 53 -7.89 7.48 -7.15
CA SER A 53 -8.18 8.31 -5.98
C SER A 53 -7.17 8.13 -4.85
N GLN A 54 -6.33 7.10 -4.95
CA GLN A 54 -5.41 6.66 -3.90
C GLN A 54 -3.95 6.93 -4.30
N PRO A 55 -3.08 7.24 -3.34
CA PRO A 55 -1.67 7.43 -3.63
C PRO A 55 -1.00 6.09 -3.89
N ARG A 56 -0.07 6.09 -4.81
CA ARG A 56 0.83 4.97 -5.04
C ARG A 56 1.82 4.80 -3.90
N ILE A 57 2.16 3.56 -3.58
CA ILE A 57 3.24 3.25 -2.64
C ILE A 57 4.59 3.53 -3.33
N ILE A 58 5.45 4.30 -2.68
CA ILE A 58 6.80 4.61 -3.15
C ILE A 58 7.81 3.97 -2.20
N SER A 59 8.54 2.99 -2.68
CA SER A 59 9.46 2.20 -1.85
C SER A 59 10.77 2.91 -1.52
N LEU A 60 11.29 3.75 -2.42
CA LEU A 60 12.58 4.44 -2.28
C LEU A 60 13.72 3.52 -1.78
N GLY A 61 13.77 2.29 -2.29
CA GLY A 61 14.78 1.29 -1.92
C GLY A 61 14.40 0.39 -0.74
N ILE A 62 13.31 0.69 -0.03
CA ILE A 62 12.78 -0.16 1.04
C ILE A 62 11.61 -0.97 0.47
N PRO A 63 11.56 -2.29 0.65
CA PRO A 63 10.35 -3.05 0.37
C PRO A 63 9.25 -2.57 1.33
N GLN A 64 8.14 -2.08 0.79
CA GLN A 64 6.97 -1.71 1.58
C GLN A 64 5.83 -2.67 1.25
N TRP A 65 5.24 -3.23 2.29
CA TRP A 65 4.06 -4.06 2.23
C TRP A 65 2.94 -3.28 2.93
N GLY A 66 1.92 -2.88 2.18
CA GLY A 66 0.85 -2.04 2.67
C GLY A 66 1.27 -0.57 2.81
N GLY A 67 0.31 0.31 2.95
CA GLY A 67 0.55 1.75 3.04
C GLY A 67 -0.35 2.41 4.07
N ALA A 68 0.23 2.93 5.15
CA ALA A 68 -0.48 3.91 5.96
C ALA A 68 -0.59 5.21 5.16
N ILE A 69 -1.73 5.88 5.26
CA ILE A 69 -1.90 7.25 4.81
C ILE A 69 -2.09 8.10 6.06
N ILE A 70 -1.40 9.21 6.12
CA ILE A 70 -1.52 10.16 7.23
C ILE A 70 -2.31 11.36 6.74
N GLU A 71 -3.42 11.65 7.40
CA GLU A 71 -4.22 12.85 7.16
C GLU A 71 -4.31 13.68 8.43
N ASP A 72 -3.97 14.97 8.35
CA ASP A 72 -3.96 15.90 9.49
C ASP A 72 -3.11 15.42 10.67
N GLY A 73 -1.99 14.74 10.37
CA GLY A 73 -1.07 14.18 11.37
C GLY A 73 -1.53 12.90 12.04
N LEU A 74 -2.62 12.30 11.57
CA LEU A 74 -3.20 11.05 12.09
C LEU A 74 -3.25 9.98 10.99
N PRO A 75 -2.97 8.69 11.28
CA PRO A 75 -3.18 7.64 10.30
C PRO A 75 -4.66 7.53 9.93
N SER A 76 -4.94 7.30 8.65
CA SER A 76 -6.31 7.10 8.16
C SER A 76 -6.91 5.79 8.67
N SER A 77 -6.08 4.76 8.80
CA SER A 77 -6.34 3.52 9.54
C SER A 77 -5.00 2.92 9.95
N MET A 78 -4.95 2.28 11.09
CA MET A 78 -3.70 1.75 11.62
C MET A 78 -3.78 0.27 12.00
N PHE A 79 -4.93 -0.19 12.49
CA PHE A 79 -5.06 -1.50 13.11
C PHE A 79 -5.66 -2.57 12.20
N ASN A 80 -6.36 -2.19 11.14
CA ASN A 80 -7.01 -3.13 10.26
C ASN A 80 -6.40 -3.11 8.87
N ASP A 81 -5.66 -4.16 8.52
CA ASP A 81 -4.99 -4.28 7.23
C ASP A 81 -5.88 -4.93 6.16
N PHE A 82 -7.00 -5.56 6.53
CA PHE A 82 -7.95 -6.15 5.57
C PHE A 82 -8.66 -5.07 4.74
N PHE A 83 -9.02 -3.93 5.41
CA PHE A 83 -9.67 -2.80 4.75
C PHE A 83 -8.93 -1.52 5.08
N PRO A 84 -7.81 -1.30 4.43
CA PRO A 84 -6.92 -0.19 4.76
C PRO A 84 -7.62 1.15 4.60
N GLY A 85 -7.25 2.08 5.47
CA GLY A 85 -7.82 3.41 5.52
C GLY A 85 -7.68 4.23 4.25
N TYR A 86 -6.86 3.82 3.28
CA TYR A 86 -6.80 4.47 1.99
C TYR A 86 -8.12 4.35 1.20
N TRP A 87 -9.00 3.41 1.51
CA TRP A 87 -10.32 3.33 0.89
C TRP A 87 -11.28 4.39 1.42
N SER A 88 -11.00 4.96 2.57
CA SER A 88 -11.75 6.10 3.14
C SER A 88 -11.04 7.44 2.94
N TRP A 89 -10.03 7.51 2.08
CA TRP A 89 -9.25 8.71 1.83
C TRP A 89 -9.27 9.09 0.34
N HIS A 90 -9.22 10.39 0.06
CA HIS A 90 -9.17 10.93 -1.30
C HIS A 90 -8.29 12.18 -1.36
N SER A 91 -7.33 12.20 -2.30
CA SER A 91 -6.52 13.38 -2.61
C SER A 91 -7.16 14.19 -3.72
N GLY A 92 -7.98 15.15 -3.38
CA GLY A 92 -8.68 15.98 -4.37
C GLY A 92 -8.72 17.44 -3.96
N LEU A 93 -9.77 18.12 -4.41
CA LEU A 93 -9.97 19.54 -4.16
C LEU A 93 -10.08 19.89 -2.67
N GLY A 94 -10.47 18.93 -1.81
CA GLY A 94 -10.51 19.07 -0.35
C GLY A 94 -9.16 18.92 0.35
N THR A 95 -8.07 18.64 -0.39
CA THR A 95 -6.71 18.51 0.14
C THR A 95 -5.94 19.83 -0.07
N ALA A 96 -5.43 20.40 1.00
CA ALA A 96 -4.65 21.64 0.93
C ALA A 96 -3.21 21.37 0.47
N SER A 97 -2.60 20.29 0.95
CA SER A 97 -1.24 19.86 0.57
C SER A 97 -1.05 18.38 0.78
N MET A 98 -0.12 17.79 0.03
CA MET A 98 0.31 16.40 0.20
C MET A 98 1.82 16.31 0.12
N LYS A 99 2.43 15.46 0.95
CA LYS A 99 3.87 15.18 0.99
C LYS A 99 4.12 13.73 1.42
N LEU A 100 5.37 13.27 1.33
CA LEU A 100 5.81 12.04 1.98
C LEU A 100 6.34 12.34 3.39
N THR A 101 6.13 11.43 4.34
CA THR A 101 6.82 11.48 5.63
C THR A 101 8.33 11.32 5.43
N ARG A 102 9.09 11.85 6.36
CA ARG A 102 10.49 11.45 6.54
C ARG A 102 10.55 10.12 7.29
N LEU A 103 11.65 9.40 7.15
CA LEU A 103 11.85 8.12 7.85
C LEU A 103 11.86 8.24 9.37
N ASP A 104 12.51 9.29 9.90
CA ASP A 104 12.50 9.58 11.35
C ASP A 104 11.10 9.94 11.86
N GLU A 105 10.31 10.63 11.03
CA GLU A 105 8.94 11.01 11.34
C GLU A 105 8.03 9.78 11.42
N SER A 106 8.08 8.88 10.42
CA SER A 106 7.30 7.63 10.44
C SER A 106 7.71 6.71 11.60
N ALA A 107 9.02 6.55 11.86
CA ALA A 107 9.51 5.74 12.96
C ALA A 107 9.04 6.25 14.32
N LEU A 108 9.07 7.57 14.55
CA LEU A 108 8.70 8.15 15.83
C LEU A 108 7.18 8.31 16.02
N GLN A 109 6.43 8.65 14.96
CA GLN A 109 4.99 8.85 15.08
C GLN A 109 4.19 7.55 14.96
N LEU A 110 4.61 6.62 14.08
CA LEU A 110 3.90 5.38 13.79
C LEU A 110 4.58 4.12 14.34
N GLY A 111 5.85 4.20 14.72
CA GLY A 111 6.67 3.04 15.08
C GLY A 111 7.09 2.20 13.87
N GLN A 112 6.98 2.72 12.65
CA GLN A 112 7.21 1.99 11.40
C GLN A 112 8.32 2.63 10.57
N THR A 113 9.08 1.80 9.84
CA THR A 113 10.11 2.29 8.92
C THR A 113 9.53 2.34 7.52
N GLY A 114 9.34 3.54 6.97
CA GLY A 114 8.79 3.72 5.62
C GLY A 114 8.51 5.17 5.27
N PHE A 115 8.17 5.38 3.99
CA PHE A 115 7.72 6.67 3.46
C PHE A 115 6.22 6.59 3.22
N TYR A 116 5.44 7.38 3.94
CA TYR A 116 3.98 7.35 3.87
C TYR A 116 3.45 8.66 3.31
N PRO A 117 2.41 8.62 2.44
CA PRO A 117 1.70 9.82 2.02
C PRO A 117 1.11 10.54 3.24
N MET A 118 1.36 11.84 3.32
CA MET A 118 0.81 12.73 4.35
C MET A 118 0.04 13.84 3.67
N SER A 119 -1.23 13.99 4.01
CA SER A 119 -2.10 15.04 3.52
C SER A 119 -2.56 15.97 4.63
N VAL A 120 -2.89 17.19 4.25
CA VAL A 120 -3.53 18.18 5.12
C VAL A 120 -4.85 18.58 4.50
N SER A 121 -5.92 18.49 5.27
CA SER A 121 -7.26 18.87 4.85
C SER A 121 -7.36 20.40 4.65
N ARG A 122 -8.20 20.83 3.71
CA ARG A 122 -8.67 22.21 3.69
C ARG A 122 -9.57 22.44 4.88
N VAL A 123 -9.42 23.58 5.52
CA VAL A 123 -10.24 23.97 6.69
C VAL A 123 -10.55 25.46 6.62
N GLY A 124 -11.67 25.80 5.98
CA GLY A 124 -12.13 27.17 5.81
C GLY A 124 -11.32 27.96 4.76
N ALA A 125 -11.74 29.18 4.55
CA ALA A 125 -11.09 30.13 3.65
C ALA A 125 -11.26 31.58 4.16
N GLU A 126 -10.39 32.50 3.71
CA GLU A 126 -10.51 33.94 4.02
C GLU A 126 -11.63 34.61 3.19
N HIS A 127 -11.90 34.05 2.00
CA HIS A 127 -12.97 34.49 1.10
C HIS A 127 -13.73 33.26 0.61
N PRO A 128 -15.02 33.40 0.23
CA PRO A 128 -15.74 32.30 -0.41
C PRO A 128 -15.02 31.86 -1.68
N GLU A 129 -14.71 30.59 -1.76
CA GLU A 129 -14.08 29.98 -2.93
C GLU A 129 -14.62 28.56 -3.15
N GLY A 130 -14.66 28.15 -4.39
CA GLY A 130 -15.09 26.81 -4.74
C GLY A 130 -14.45 26.32 -6.02
N ALA A 131 -14.45 25.00 -6.15
CA ALA A 131 -14.02 24.34 -7.37
C ALA A 131 -14.84 23.08 -7.62
N VAL A 132 -15.03 22.74 -8.89
CA VAL A 132 -15.64 21.50 -9.35
C VAL A 132 -14.72 20.91 -10.41
N THR A 133 -14.31 19.67 -10.24
CA THR A 133 -13.63 18.89 -11.28
C THR A 133 -14.54 17.74 -11.70
N TYR A 134 -14.78 17.63 -13.01
CA TYR A 134 -15.46 16.49 -13.62
C TYR A 134 -14.50 15.79 -14.56
N SER A 135 -14.43 14.46 -14.46
CA SER A 135 -13.59 13.62 -15.32
C SER A 135 -14.37 12.43 -15.85
N VAL A 136 -14.07 12.03 -17.09
CA VAL A 136 -14.67 10.88 -17.74
C VAL A 136 -13.63 10.15 -18.58
N ASN A 137 -13.67 8.82 -18.61
CA ASN A 137 -12.86 8.03 -19.52
C ASN A 137 -13.71 7.30 -20.57
N HIS A 138 -13.06 6.78 -21.60
CA HIS A 138 -13.76 6.12 -22.72
C HIS A 138 -14.34 4.74 -22.37
N TYR A 139 -14.05 4.19 -21.18
CA TYR A 139 -14.71 3.00 -20.63
C TYR A 139 -15.94 3.32 -19.78
N GLY A 140 -16.33 4.59 -19.69
CA GLY A 140 -17.53 5.01 -18.98
C GLY A 140 -17.32 5.25 -17.47
N ARG A 141 -16.08 5.36 -16.98
CA ARG A 141 -15.80 5.88 -15.63
C ARG A 141 -16.14 7.36 -15.58
N ASN A 142 -16.83 7.79 -14.53
CA ASN A 142 -17.20 9.17 -14.28
C ASN A 142 -16.77 9.55 -12.87
N GLN A 143 -16.08 10.68 -12.75
CA GLN A 143 -15.65 11.22 -11.46
C GLN A 143 -16.11 12.65 -11.31
N ILE A 144 -16.56 13.02 -10.13
CA ILE A 144 -16.87 14.40 -9.76
C ILE A 144 -16.21 14.69 -8.41
N ASP A 145 -15.47 15.78 -8.34
CA ASP A 145 -14.85 16.32 -7.13
C ASP A 145 -15.28 17.78 -6.95
N VAL A 146 -15.86 18.10 -5.82
CA VAL A 146 -16.39 19.43 -5.48
C VAL A 146 -15.81 19.86 -4.15
N ASN A 147 -15.27 21.06 -4.09
CA ASN A 147 -14.89 21.70 -2.83
C ASN A 147 -15.47 23.10 -2.78
N TYR A 148 -16.00 23.47 -1.63
CA TYR A 148 -16.46 24.82 -1.32
C TYR A 148 -16.03 25.22 0.08
N ALA A 149 -15.34 26.33 0.20
CA ALA A 149 -14.89 26.90 1.46
C ALA A 149 -15.35 28.34 1.62
N THR A 150 -15.74 28.73 2.83
CA THR A 150 -16.25 30.07 3.11
C THR A 150 -15.99 30.52 4.55
N PRO A 151 -15.72 31.82 4.78
CA PRO A 151 -15.67 32.35 6.12
C PRO A 151 -17.10 32.48 6.69
N LEU A 152 -17.28 32.10 7.96
CA LEU A 152 -18.51 32.29 8.72
C LEU A 152 -18.46 33.53 9.62
N GLY A 153 -17.39 34.32 9.57
CA GLY A 153 -17.15 35.48 10.39
C GLY A 153 -16.49 35.17 11.75
N ARG A 154 -15.93 36.21 12.37
CA ARG A 154 -15.23 36.14 13.67
C ARG A 154 -14.14 35.05 13.75
N GLY A 155 -13.46 34.76 12.61
CA GLY A 155 -12.42 33.76 12.49
C GLY A 155 -12.94 32.30 12.35
N TRP A 156 -14.25 32.10 12.20
CA TRP A 156 -14.81 30.79 11.84
C TRP A 156 -14.78 30.62 10.32
N GLY A 157 -14.55 29.39 9.88
CA GLY A 157 -14.61 28.97 8.49
C GLY A 157 -15.34 27.63 8.35
N LEU A 158 -15.95 27.43 7.18
CA LEU A 158 -16.60 26.18 6.76
C LEU A 158 -15.88 25.65 5.53
N ASP A 159 -15.70 24.35 5.43
CA ASP A 159 -15.24 23.62 4.25
C ASP A 159 -16.17 22.44 3.97
N LEU A 160 -16.54 22.25 2.72
CA LEU A 160 -17.36 21.14 2.23
C LEU A 160 -16.66 20.49 1.05
N ASN A 161 -16.50 19.17 1.08
CA ASN A 161 -15.95 18.42 -0.02
C ASN A 161 -16.82 17.20 -0.34
N VAL A 162 -17.07 16.98 -1.63
CA VAL A 162 -17.81 15.83 -2.17
C VAL A 162 -17.00 15.21 -3.30
N TYR A 163 -16.71 13.93 -3.19
CA TYR A 163 -16.12 13.17 -4.29
C TYR A 163 -16.95 11.94 -4.58
N GLN A 164 -17.16 11.65 -5.85
CA GLN A 164 -17.79 10.42 -6.34
C GLN A 164 -17.01 9.87 -7.51
N ASP A 165 -16.84 8.55 -7.52
CA ASP A 165 -16.23 7.80 -8.60
C ASP A 165 -17.14 6.64 -8.99
N LEU A 166 -17.66 6.70 -10.21
CA LEU A 166 -18.54 5.72 -10.80
C LEU A 166 -17.77 4.98 -11.89
N ASN A 167 -17.25 3.80 -11.58
CA ASN A 167 -16.36 3.06 -12.46
C ASN A 167 -17.02 1.78 -12.96
N ARG A 168 -17.22 1.68 -14.27
CA ARG A 168 -17.74 0.48 -14.94
C ARG A 168 -16.68 -0.61 -15.15
N GLY A 169 -15.40 -0.28 -14.95
CA GLY A 169 -14.28 -1.14 -15.36
C GLY A 169 -14.07 -1.15 -16.87
N SER A 170 -12.90 -1.62 -17.30
CA SER A 170 -12.61 -1.79 -18.73
C SER A 170 -13.17 -3.09 -19.31
N ASN A 171 -13.42 -4.09 -18.47
CA ASN A 171 -13.90 -5.44 -18.83
C ASN A 171 -15.42 -5.63 -18.66
N HIS A 172 -16.17 -4.59 -18.29
CA HIS A 172 -17.65 -4.54 -18.26
C HIS A 172 -18.33 -5.83 -17.78
N LEU A 173 -18.32 -6.09 -16.47
CA LEU A 173 -18.97 -7.28 -15.92
C LEU A 173 -20.50 -7.23 -16.10
N ASP A 174 -21.10 -8.31 -16.63
CA ASP A 174 -22.55 -8.45 -16.75
C ASP A 174 -23.26 -8.52 -15.39
N LEU A 175 -22.52 -8.95 -14.37
CA LEU A 175 -23.02 -9.06 -13.00
C LEU A 175 -23.38 -7.69 -12.40
N ALA A 176 -22.69 -6.60 -12.81
CA ALA A 176 -22.90 -5.28 -12.26
C ALA A 176 -22.62 -4.16 -13.27
N TYR A 177 -23.51 -3.19 -13.35
CA TYR A 177 -23.28 -1.99 -14.16
C TYR A 177 -22.07 -1.17 -13.69
N LEU A 178 -21.86 -1.07 -12.38
CA LEU A 178 -20.67 -0.46 -11.77
C LEU A 178 -19.84 -1.53 -11.06
N GLN A 179 -18.58 -1.63 -11.40
CA GLN A 179 -17.62 -2.48 -10.69
C GLN A 179 -17.09 -1.81 -9.42
N GLU A 180 -17.01 -0.49 -9.46
CA GLU A 180 -16.58 0.30 -8.32
C GLU A 180 -17.42 1.59 -8.21
N HIS A 181 -17.87 1.88 -7.00
CA HIS A 181 -18.57 3.12 -6.67
C HIS A 181 -18.00 3.67 -5.36
N ILE A 182 -17.29 4.80 -5.43
CA ILE A 182 -16.76 5.49 -4.27
C ILE A 182 -17.58 6.74 -4.03
N GLN A 183 -18.05 6.91 -2.80
CA GLN A 183 -18.71 8.11 -2.29
C GLN A 183 -17.90 8.66 -1.12
N TYR A 184 -17.63 9.95 -1.13
CA TYR A 184 -16.86 10.65 -0.12
C TYR A 184 -17.51 12.00 0.14
N TYR A 185 -17.92 12.24 1.39
CA TYR A 185 -18.57 13.46 1.82
C TYR A 185 -17.89 13.97 3.08
N LYS A 186 -17.23 15.13 2.99
CA LYS A 186 -16.51 15.74 4.11
C LYS A 186 -17.03 17.12 4.40
N ALA A 187 -17.29 17.41 5.66
CA ALA A 187 -17.63 18.73 6.14
C ALA A 187 -16.70 19.12 7.30
N GLY A 188 -16.17 20.32 7.27
CA GLY A 188 -15.25 20.81 8.28
C GLY A 188 -15.61 22.23 8.75
N VAL A 189 -15.43 22.47 10.05
CA VAL A 189 -15.51 23.79 10.65
C VAL A 189 -14.19 24.09 11.34
N SER A 190 -13.66 25.27 11.11
CA SER A 190 -12.43 25.72 11.73
C SER A 190 -12.62 27.06 12.45
N LYS A 191 -11.75 27.32 13.43
CA LYS A 191 -11.71 28.58 14.17
C LYS A 191 -10.28 29.06 14.29
N GLN A 192 -9.95 30.17 13.63
CA GLN A 192 -8.73 30.91 13.87
C GLN A 192 -8.88 31.70 15.18
N PHE A 193 -7.92 31.62 16.09
CA PHE A 193 -7.97 32.39 17.33
C PHE A 193 -7.75 33.89 17.08
N ALA A 194 -8.36 34.74 17.93
CA ALA A 194 -8.32 36.17 17.76
C ALA A 194 -6.91 36.77 17.76
N ASP A 195 -5.98 36.16 18.52
CA ASP A 195 -4.58 36.55 18.56
C ASP A 195 -3.72 35.97 17.41
N ARG A 196 -4.36 35.23 16.49
CA ARG A 196 -3.74 34.54 15.34
C ARG A 196 -2.61 33.56 15.73
N LYS A 197 -2.54 33.14 17.00
CA LYS A 197 -1.54 32.22 17.52
C LYS A 197 -1.98 30.76 17.50
N GLY A 198 -2.87 30.40 16.63
CA GLY A 198 -3.31 29.02 16.44
C GLY A 198 -4.75 28.93 15.98
N HIS A 199 -5.16 27.71 15.74
CA HIS A 199 -6.50 27.38 15.27
C HIS A 199 -7.00 26.09 15.87
N LEU A 200 -8.30 25.87 15.80
CA LEU A 200 -8.92 24.57 16.03
C LEU A 200 -9.76 24.20 14.81
N PHE A 201 -9.98 22.91 14.61
CA PHE A 201 -10.88 22.42 13.58
C PHE A 201 -11.60 21.14 14.05
N VAL A 202 -12.76 20.91 13.46
CA VAL A 202 -13.51 19.67 13.54
C VAL A 202 -13.97 19.31 12.14
N THR A 203 -13.73 18.09 11.71
CA THR A 203 -14.19 17.57 10.42
C THR A 203 -14.97 16.27 10.63
N TYR A 204 -16.02 16.11 9.87
CA TYR A 204 -16.76 14.86 9.73
C TYR A 204 -16.65 14.39 8.30
N LEU A 205 -16.33 13.10 8.14
CA LEU A 205 -16.23 12.42 6.86
C LEU A 205 -17.12 11.18 6.88
N TYR A 206 -17.91 11.02 5.84
CA TYR A 206 -18.58 9.77 5.50
C TYR A 206 -18.05 9.27 4.18
N THR A 207 -17.68 7.99 4.12
CA THR A 207 -17.34 7.30 2.88
C THR A 207 -18.16 6.03 2.73
N LYS A 208 -18.48 5.71 1.48
CA LYS A 208 -19.01 4.39 1.11
C LYS A 208 -18.31 3.93 -0.16
N LYS A 209 -17.79 2.71 -0.14
CA LYS A 209 -17.18 2.07 -1.30
C LYS A 209 -17.89 0.75 -1.57
N LEU A 210 -18.40 0.62 -2.79
CA LEU A 210 -18.75 -0.66 -3.39
C LEU A 210 -17.59 -1.07 -4.29
N ASN A 211 -17.11 -2.32 -4.20
CA ASN A 211 -16.05 -2.85 -5.04
C ASN A 211 -16.39 -4.27 -5.50
N LEU A 212 -16.55 -4.44 -6.78
CA LEU A 212 -16.73 -5.74 -7.45
C LEU A 212 -15.74 -5.89 -8.61
N SER A 213 -14.55 -5.35 -8.51
CA SER A 213 -13.58 -5.49 -9.59
C SER A 213 -13.11 -6.94 -9.73
N ASP A 214 -13.11 -7.43 -10.97
CA ASP A 214 -12.44 -8.68 -11.34
C ASP A 214 -11.27 -8.35 -12.27
N PRO A 215 -10.07 -8.09 -11.72
CA PRO A 215 -8.89 -7.70 -12.50
C PRO A 215 -8.17 -8.89 -13.11
N TYR A 216 -8.84 -10.02 -13.28
CA TYR A 216 -8.25 -11.27 -13.71
C TYR A 216 -8.62 -11.64 -15.14
N GLY A 217 -7.74 -12.42 -15.76
CA GLY A 217 -7.99 -13.05 -17.05
C GLY A 217 -7.01 -14.21 -17.32
N PRO A 218 -7.39 -15.15 -18.19
CA PRO A 218 -6.53 -16.28 -18.58
C PRO A 218 -5.49 -15.83 -19.61
N PHE A 219 -4.31 -16.41 -19.55
CA PHE A 219 -3.22 -16.22 -20.51
C PHE A 219 -2.30 -17.43 -20.53
N ILE A 220 -1.50 -17.54 -21.57
CA ILE A 220 -0.44 -18.54 -21.65
C ILE A 220 0.87 -17.90 -21.19
N PHE A 221 1.48 -18.45 -20.14
CA PHE A 221 2.85 -18.14 -19.75
C PHE A 221 3.81 -18.94 -20.63
N VAL A 222 4.66 -18.24 -21.41
CA VAL A 222 5.51 -18.90 -22.43
C VAL A 222 6.69 -19.64 -21.81
N GLY A 223 7.13 -19.22 -20.61
CA GLY A 223 8.27 -19.80 -19.90
C GLY A 223 9.54 -18.93 -19.94
N ASP A 224 9.55 -17.89 -20.74
CA ASP A 224 10.65 -16.91 -20.87
C ASP A 224 10.33 -15.54 -20.23
N GLY A 225 9.30 -15.49 -19.41
CA GLY A 225 8.80 -14.26 -18.78
C GLY A 225 7.81 -13.47 -19.63
N THR A 226 7.51 -13.93 -20.86
CA THR A 226 6.48 -13.35 -21.70
C THR A 226 5.13 -14.07 -21.51
N VAL A 227 4.05 -13.38 -21.89
CA VAL A 227 2.71 -13.94 -21.93
C VAL A 227 2.13 -13.78 -23.33
N ARG A 228 1.27 -14.70 -23.74
CA ARG A 228 0.48 -14.60 -24.96
C ARG A 228 -1.02 -14.80 -24.65
N PRO A 229 -1.90 -14.25 -25.46
CA PRO A 229 -3.33 -14.45 -25.30
C PRO A 229 -3.69 -15.95 -25.27
N TYR A 230 -4.71 -16.26 -24.47
CA TYR A 230 -5.38 -17.56 -24.49
C TYR A 230 -6.64 -17.44 -25.35
N ASP A 231 -6.74 -18.24 -26.41
CA ASP A 231 -7.78 -18.13 -27.41
C ASP A 231 -7.98 -16.68 -27.91
N ASP A 232 -9.22 -16.22 -27.98
CA ASP A 232 -9.61 -14.86 -28.35
C ASP A 232 -9.78 -13.93 -27.15
N PHE A 233 -9.34 -14.33 -25.94
CA PHE A 233 -9.46 -13.54 -24.73
C PHE A 233 -8.53 -12.32 -24.73
N ILE A 234 -9.11 -11.13 -24.57
CA ILE A 234 -8.37 -9.87 -24.51
C ILE A 234 -8.27 -9.43 -23.04
N LEU A 235 -7.06 -9.55 -22.47
CA LEU A 235 -6.78 -9.13 -21.10
C LEU A 235 -7.18 -7.66 -20.87
N GLY A 236 -7.95 -7.43 -19.82
CA GLY A 236 -8.41 -6.11 -19.40
C GLY A 236 -9.61 -5.56 -20.18
N ARG A 237 -10.16 -6.32 -21.12
CA ARG A 237 -11.36 -5.93 -21.87
C ARG A 237 -12.49 -6.97 -21.82
N ASP A 238 -12.14 -8.24 -21.78
CA ASP A 238 -13.12 -9.31 -21.73
C ASP A 238 -13.43 -9.68 -20.27
N GLN A 239 -14.70 -10.03 -20.03
CA GLN A 239 -15.19 -10.51 -18.75
C GLN A 239 -14.68 -11.92 -18.47
N TYR A 240 -14.24 -12.16 -17.23
CA TYR A 240 -13.79 -13.48 -16.78
C TYR A 240 -14.52 -14.00 -15.54
N LEU A 241 -15.48 -13.25 -15.03
CA LEU A 241 -16.34 -13.65 -13.92
C LEU A 241 -17.74 -13.96 -14.48
N PRO A 242 -18.34 -15.14 -14.18
CA PRO A 242 -19.68 -15.45 -14.65
C PRO A 242 -20.75 -14.57 -14.00
N ALA A 243 -21.83 -14.32 -14.70
CA ALA A 243 -22.97 -13.53 -14.24
C ALA A 243 -23.84 -14.33 -13.25
N THR A 244 -23.31 -14.66 -12.09
CA THR A 244 -24.03 -15.41 -11.03
C THR A 244 -24.52 -14.44 -9.97
N PRO A 245 -25.85 -14.16 -9.86
CA PRO A 245 -26.35 -13.09 -9.02
C PRO A 245 -26.34 -13.41 -7.52
N MET A 246 -26.41 -14.70 -7.17
CA MET A 246 -26.48 -15.19 -5.79
C MET A 246 -25.34 -16.14 -5.51
N PHE A 247 -24.83 -16.17 -4.29
CA PHE A 247 -23.92 -17.21 -3.83
C PHE A 247 -24.31 -17.74 -2.45
N ASP A 248 -23.96 -19.00 -2.21
CA ASP A 248 -24.17 -19.69 -0.95
C ASP A 248 -22.86 -19.78 -0.17
N TYR A 249 -22.95 -19.62 1.15
CA TYR A 249 -21.84 -19.74 2.07
C TYR A 249 -22.29 -20.38 3.40
N VAL A 250 -21.34 -20.85 4.19
CA VAL A 250 -21.58 -21.30 5.56
C VAL A 250 -21.03 -20.25 6.51
N ASP A 251 -21.92 -19.67 7.30
CA ASP A 251 -21.55 -18.65 8.29
C ASP A 251 -20.76 -19.28 9.43
N ILE A 252 -19.55 -18.78 9.71
CA ILE A 252 -18.68 -19.29 10.79
C ILE A 252 -19.19 -18.91 12.20
N ALA A 253 -20.09 -17.95 12.32
CA ALA A 253 -20.65 -17.55 13.60
C ALA A 253 -21.67 -18.57 14.11
N ASP A 254 -22.51 -19.15 13.22
CA ASP A 254 -23.62 -20.04 13.62
C ASP A 254 -23.63 -21.41 12.90
N GLY A 255 -22.71 -21.63 11.96
CA GLY A 255 -22.57 -22.88 11.18
C GLY A 255 -23.69 -23.15 10.18
N LYS A 256 -24.53 -22.16 9.87
CA LYS A 256 -25.67 -22.35 8.97
C LYS A 256 -25.32 -21.93 7.54
N GLN A 257 -25.87 -22.68 6.59
CA GLN A 257 -25.84 -22.26 5.20
C GLN A 257 -26.76 -21.05 4.99
N LYS A 258 -26.24 -20.03 4.32
CA LYS A 258 -26.93 -18.79 3.97
C LYS A 258 -26.67 -18.48 2.50
N SER A 259 -27.54 -17.65 1.91
CA SER A 259 -27.38 -17.14 0.54
C SER A 259 -27.44 -15.61 0.56
N ARG A 260 -26.68 -14.99 -0.33
CA ARG A 260 -26.71 -13.54 -0.50
C ARG A 260 -26.49 -13.12 -1.96
N ARG A 261 -26.82 -11.88 -2.28
CA ARG A 261 -26.50 -11.29 -3.56
C ARG A 261 -25.03 -10.92 -3.63
N PHE A 262 -24.42 -11.19 -4.79
CA PHE A 262 -22.99 -10.95 -5.00
C PHE A 262 -22.63 -9.46 -4.95
N VAL A 263 -23.53 -8.56 -5.36
CA VAL A 263 -23.20 -7.15 -5.64
C VAL A 263 -23.97 -6.15 -4.78
N GLU A 264 -25.26 -6.38 -4.52
CA GLU A 264 -26.14 -5.28 -4.08
C GLU A 264 -26.06 -4.95 -2.60
N ASP A 265 -25.63 -5.88 -1.77
CA ASP A 265 -25.64 -5.73 -0.30
C ASP A 265 -24.25 -5.44 0.27
N GLY A 266 -23.22 -5.32 -0.60
CA GLY A 266 -21.85 -5.29 -0.17
C GLY A 266 -21.19 -3.93 -0.29
N GLY A 267 -20.20 -3.72 0.54
CA GLY A 267 -19.34 -2.55 0.49
C GLY A 267 -18.74 -2.20 1.83
N ILE A 268 -17.96 -1.14 1.82
CA ILE A 268 -17.34 -0.60 3.02
C ILE A 268 -17.93 0.78 3.27
N SER A 269 -18.44 1.01 4.46
CA SER A 269 -18.88 2.33 4.93
C SER A 269 -18.04 2.76 6.12
N THR A 270 -17.66 4.03 6.14
CA THR A 270 -16.82 4.56 7.20
C THR A 270 -17.30 5.95 7.61
N HIS A 271 -17.44 6.16 8.91
CA HIS A 271 -17.68 7.44 9.53
C HIS A 271 -16.42 7.88 10.27
N VAL A 272 -15.94 9.08 10.03
CA VAL A 272 -14.73 9.62 10.66
C VAL A 272 -15.02 10.99 11.25
N LEU A 273 -14.77 11.16 12.52
CA LEU A 273 -14.78 12.44 13.21
C LEU A 273 -13.34 12.79 13.60
N THR A 274 -12.80 13.88 13.05
CA THR A 274 -11.46 14.36 13.40
C THR A 274 -11.58 15.75 14.04
N ALA A 275 -10.87 15.94 15.15
CA ALA A 275 -10.75 17.25 15.81
C ALA A 275 -9.27 17.56 16.08
N GLY A 276 -8.88 18.79 15.89
CA GLY A 276 -7.51 19.21 16.15
C GLY A 276 -7.42 20.63 16.69
N ILE A 277 -6.38 20.88 17.46
CA ILE A 277 -5.98 22.19 17.94
C ILE A 277 -4.48 22.37 17.76
N GLU A 278 -4.10 23.50 17.19
CA GLU A 278 -2.72 23.96 17.15
C GLU A 278 -2.61 25.31 17.85
N ARG A 279 -1.62 25.45 18.73
CA ARG A 279 -1.43 26.66 19.52
C ARG A 279 0.04 27.02 19.65
N ASP A 280 0.41 28.22 19.28
CA ASP A 280 1.67 28.87 19.68
C ASP A 280 1.53 29.34 21.14
N LEU A 281 2.31 28.75 22.03
CA LEU A 281 2.35 29.06 23.46
C LEU A 281 3.28 30.25 23.79
N GLY A 282 3.98 30.78 22.77
CA GLY A 282 5.00 31.81 22.94
C GLY A 282 6.37 31.23 23.29
N SER A 283 7.36 32.07 23.35
CA SER A 283 8.78 31.70 23.65
C SER A 283 9.35 30.59 22.76
N GLY A 284 8.82 30.49 21.50
CA GLY A 284 9.25 29.47 20.54
C GLY A 284 8.72 28.06 20.84
N THR A 285 7.64 27.97 21.60
CA THR A 285 6.98 26.68 21.93
C THR A 285 5.61 26.60 21.29
N SER A 286 5.26 25.47 20.68
CA SER A 286 3.95 25.18 20.12
C SER A 286 3.41 23.85 20.62
N PHE A 287 2.10 23.76 20.70
CA PHE A 287 1.33 22.58 21.08
C PHE A 287 0.37 22.20 19.97
N THR A 288 0.31 20.90 19.67
CA THR A 288 -0.64 20.32 18.72
C THR A 288 -1.30 19.11 19.38
N LEU A 289 -2.63 19.03 19.28
CA LEU A 289 -3.43 17.87 19.68
C LEU A 289 -4.37 17.55 18.56
N ASN A 290 -4.31 16.32 18.03
CA ASN A 290 -5.23 15.81 17.03
C ASN A 290 -5.84 14.51 17.53
N SER A 291 -7.13 14.33 17.31
CA SER A 291 -7.90 13.16 17.70
C SER A 291 -8.86 12.75 16.61
N ARG A 292 -8.96 11.44 16.34
CA ARG A 292 -9.80 10.86 15.28
C ARG A 292 -10.54 9.66 15.84
N LEU A 293 -11.86 9.68 15.71
CA LEU A 293 -12.73 8.53 15.88
C LEU A 293 -13.14 8.05 14.49
N ARG A 294 -12.95 6.77 14.21
CA ARG A 294 -13.34 6.11 12.96
C ARG A 294 -14.21 4.92 13.29
N LEU A 295 -15.38 4.84 12.67
CA LEU A 295 -16.30 3.72 12.76
C LEU A 295 -16.45 3.14 11.36
N SER A 296 -16.07 1.89 11.16
CA SER A 296 -16.06 1.24 9.84
C SER A 296 -16.82 -0.07 9.87
N HIS A 297 -17.66 -0.25 8.88
CA HIS A 297 -18.36 -1.50 8.63
C HIS A 297 -18.07 -1.96 7.21
N ALA A 298 -17.70 -3.23 7.05
CA ALA A 298 -17.50 -3.86 5.77
C ALA A 298 -18.35 -5.12 5.64
N ASP A 299 -19.03 -5.21 4.52
CA ASP A 299 -19.81 -6.36 4.07
C ASP A 299 -19.47 -6.59 2.60
N LEU A 300 -18.40 -7.32 2.34
CA LEU A 300 -17.71 -7.35 1.04
C LEU A 300 -17.52 -8.79 0.57
N THR A 301 -17.66 -8.99 -0.74
CA THR A 301 -17.32 -10.26 -1.40
C THR A 301 -16.22 -10.04 -2.43
N GLU A 302 -15.19 -10.88 -2.39
CA GLU A 302 -14.11 -10.92 -3.38
C GLU A 302 -14.05 -12.30 -4.04
N ALA A 303 -13.80 -12.33 -5.36
CA ALA A 303 -13.59 -13.56 -6.12
C ALA A 303 -12.11 -13.72 -6.45
N MET A 304 -11.41 -14.56 -5.69
CA MET A 304 -10.00 -14.85 -5.90
C MET A 304 -9.82 -16.01 -6.88
N LEU A 305 -8.65 -16.07 -7.54
CA LEU A 305 -8.32 -17.17 -8.44
C LEU A 305 -7.95 -18.45 -7.67
N GLY A 306 -8.53 -19.55 -8.07
CA GLY A 306 -8.04 -20.89 -7.83
C GLY A 306 -7.18 -21.41 -8.99
N SER A 307 -7.21 -22.70 -9.32
CA SER A 307 -6.47 -23.32 -10.41
C SER A 307 -7.24 -23.31 -11.73
N ILE A 308 -6.51 -23.46 -12.85
CA ILE A 308 -7.10 -23.91 -14.12
C ILE A 308 -6.80 -25.39 -14.29
N GLU A 309 -7.82 -26.21 -14.50
CA GLU A 309 -7.73 -27.65 -14.64
C GLU A 309 -8.47 -28.17 -15.88
N ASP A 310 -8.13 -29.38 -16.32
CA ASP A 310 -8.79 -30.06 -17.40
C ASP A 310 -9.98 -30.87 -16.88
N ALA A 311 -11.19 -30.53 -17.29
CA ALA A 311 -12.36 -31.31 -16.97
C ALA A 311 -12.47 -32.58 -17.84
N SER A 312 -12.80 -33.69 -17.18
CA SER A 312 -13.15 -34.96 -17.79
C SER A 312 -14.51 -35.42 -17.26
N ILE A 313 -15.06 -36.50 -17.81
CA ILE A 313 -16.31 -37.07 -17.28
C ILE A 313 -16.17 -37.47 -15.81
N GLN A 314 -14.98 -37.91 -15.39
CA GLN A 314 -14.70 -38.31 -14.02
C GLN A 314 -14.49 -37.12 -13.06
N SER A 315 -14.21 -35.94 -13.57
CA SER A 315 -13.97 -34.76 -12.72
C SER A 315 -15.24 -34.13 -12.12
N GLY A 316 -16.45 -34.60 -12.53
CA GLY A 316 -17.71 -34.20 -11.91
C GLY A 316 -18.23 -32.80 -12.26
N TYR A 317 -17.59 -32.10 -13.19
CA TYR A 317 -18.06 -30.78 -13.63
C TYR A 317 -19.20 -30.89 -14.62
N THR A 318 -20.28 -30.12 -14.37
CA THR A 318 -21.45 -30.06 -15.25
C THR A 318 -21.93 -28.61 -15.42
N TYR A 319 -22.66 -28.34 -16.47
CA TYR A 319 -23.51 -27.15 -16.54
C TYR A 319 -24.63 -27.24 -15.50
N THR A 320 -25.34 -26.15 -15.28
CA THR A 320 -26.48 -26.10 -14.34
C THR A 320 -27.66 -26.97 -14.75
N ASP A 321 -27.75 -27.38 -16.02
CA ASP A 321 -28.74 -28.32 -16.54
C ASP A 321 -28.34 -29.81 -16.39
N GLY A 322 -27.15 -30.07 -15.78
CA GLY A 322 -26.59 -31.40 -15.57
C GLY A 322 -25.79 -31.94 -16.76
N THR A 323 -25.67 -31.23 -17.87
CA THR A 323 -24.83 -31.62 -18.99
C THR A 323 -23.35 -31.64 -18.59
N PRO A 324 -22.59 -32.76 -18.81
CA PRO A 324 -21.17 -32.81 -18.48
C PRO A 324 -20.34 -31.74 -19.21
N TYR A 325 -19.44 -31.07 -18.48
CA TYR A 325 -18.50 -30.13 -19.07
C TYR A 325 -17.15 -30.80 -19.33
N LEU A 326 -16.64 -30.62 -20.55
CA LEU A 326 -15.36 -31.19 -20.98
C LEU A 326 -14.49 -30.06 -21.56
N GLY A 327 -13.76 -29.37 -20.73
CA GLY A 327 -12.94 -28.22 -21.15
C GLY A 327 -12.04 -27.74 -20.04
N LYS A 328 -11.52 -26.52 -20.20
CA LYS A 328 -10.71 -25.87 -19.15
C LYS A 328 -11.63 -25.23 -18.11
N VAL A 329 -11.46 -25.60 -16.88
CA VAL A 329 -12.21 -25.11 -15.71
C VAL A 329 -11.32 -24.16 -14.91
N GLN A 330 -11.79 -22.94 -14.65
CA GLN A 330 -11.22 -22.06 -13.65
C GLN A 330 -11.95 -22.26 -12.34
N THR A 331 -11.24 -22.68 -11.30
CA THR A 331 -11.77 -22.66 -9.93
C THR A 331 -11.54 -21.31 -9.28
N ARG A 332 -12.46 -20.88 -8.43
CA ARG A 332 -12.41 -19.61 -7.71
C ARG A 332 -12.69 -19.83 -6.23
N TYR A 333 -12.10 -18.97 -5.41
CA TYR A 333 -12.45 -18.79 -4.01
C TYR A 333 -13.26 -17.50 -3.87
N LEU A 334 -14.48 -17.61 -3.39
CA LEU A 334 -15.23 -16.47 -2.90
C LEU A 334 -14.87 -16.23 -1.45
N LEU A 335 -14.38 -15.05 -1.15
CA LEU A 335 -14.12 -14.58 0.20
C LEU A 335 -15.23 -13.61 0.57
N TYR A 336 -15.97 -13.92 1.61
CA TYR A 336 -17.02 -13.06 2.13
C TYR A 336 -16.62 -12.53 3.50
N TYR A 337 -16.49 -11.22 3.62
CA TYR A 337 -16.06 -10.52 4.82
C TYR A 337 -17.24 -9.85 5.50
N GLN A 338 -17.34 -10.03 6.82
CA GLN A 338 -18.19 -9.27 7.71
C GLN A 338 -17.30 -8.66 8.79
N ASP A 339 -17.02 -7.37 8.67
CA ASP A 339 -16.07 -6.69 9.52
C ASP A 339 -16.66 -5.44 10.15
N ASP A 340 -16.45 -5.28 11.44
CA ASP A 340 -16.56 -4.02 12.14
C ASP A 340 -15.18 -3.63 12.67
N CYS A 341 -14.72 -2.42 12.38
CA CYS A 341 -13.46 -1.91 12.87
C CYS A 341 -13.63 -0.48 13.37
N ASP A 342 -13.64 -0.32 14.67
CA ASP A 342 -13.75 0.96 15.33
C ASP A 342 -12.40 1.37 15.90
N GLU A 343 -11.95 2.57 15.58
CA GLU A 343 -10.66 3.09 16.00
C GLU A 343 -10.78 4.47 16.63
N TRP A 344 -10.12 4.67 17.76
CA TRP A 344 -9.90 5.98 18.32
C TRP A 344 -8.40 6.24 18.44
N PHE A 345 -7.90 7.20 17.68
CA PHE A 345 -6.51 7.59 17.67
C PHE A 345 -6.34 9.04 18.12
N THR A 346 -5.45 9.28 19.05
CA THR A 346 -5.10 10.62 19.54
C THR A 346 -3.60 10.79 19.59
N THR A 347 -3.12 11.94 19.12
CA THR A 347 -1.71 12.37 19.26
C THR A 347 -1.64 13.76 19.86
N ALA A 348 -0.75 13.93 20.81
CA ALA A 348 -0.40 15.23 21.35
C ALA A 348 1.10 15.45 21.15
N THR A 349 1.50 16.65 20.71
CA THR A 349 2.90 17.00 20.48
C THR A 349 3.19 18.39 21.01
N LEU A 350 4.25 18.50 21.76
CA LEU A 350 4.84 19.76 22.20
C LEU A 350 6.18 19.93 21.47
N LYS A 351 6.37 21.07 20.80
CA LYS A 351 7.60 21.41 20.08
C LYS A 351 8.16 22.69 20.61
N GLY A 352 9.47 22.77 20.70
CA GLY A 352 10.13 23.99 21.11
C GLY A 352 11.42 24.20 20.33
N HIS A 353 11.89 25.45 20.28
CA HIS A 353 13.14 25.78 19.63
C HIS A 353 13.94 26.81 20.42
N THR A 354 15.26 26.69 20.36
CA THR A 354 16.21 27.67 20.77
C THR A 354 17.12 28.01 19.59
N ARG A 355 18.09 28.90 19.77
CA ARG A 355 18.99 29.28 18.67
C ARG A 355 19.71 28.10 17.99
N ARG A 356 19.99 27.00 18.74
CA ARG A 356 20.80 25.85 18.25
C ARG A 356 20.15 24.48 18.49
N PHE A 357 19.00 24.46 19.13
CA PHE A 357 18.36 23.21 19.51
C PHE A 357 16.86 23.30 19.29
N ASN A 358 16.34 22.41 18.45
CA ASN A 358 14.93 22.16 18.26
C ASN A 358 14.58 20.84 18.97
N TRP A 359 13.44 20.78 19.62
CA TRP A 359 12.98 19.56 20.27
C TRP A 359 11.49 19.34 20.06
N SER A 360 11.09 18.09 20.12
CA SER A 360 9.68 17.69 20.16
C SER A 360 9.51 16.55 21.15
N LEU A 361 8.41 16.60 21.89
CA LEU A 361 7.93 15.52 22.73
C LEU A 361 6.48 15.22 22.34
N GLY A 362 6.12 13.96 22.25
CA GLY A 362 4.77 13.58 21.88
C GLY A 362 4.31 12.28 22.51
N THR A 363 3.02 12.08 22.45
CA THR A 363 2.37 10.86 22.89
C THR A 363 1.28 10.47 21.91
N ASN A 364 1.07 9.16 21.75
CA ASN A 364 -0.02 8.57 21.01
C ASN A 364 -0.83 7.64 21.91
N ALA A 365 -2.12 7.66 21.75
CA ALA A 365 -3.02 6.67 22.33
C ALA A 365 -3.92 6.12 21.19
N TRP A 366 -3.94 4.80 21.04
CA TRP A 366 -4.69 4.09 20.02
C TRP A 366 -5.52 3.01 20.65
N PHE A 367 -6.79 3.03 20.32
CA PHE A 367 -7.76 2.03 20.73
C PHE A 367 -8.42 1.50 19.47
N ASN A 368 -8.42 0.19 19.32
CA ASN A 368 -9.08 -0.50 18.22
C ASN A 368 -9.99 -1.59 18.77
N TRP A 369 -11.19 -1.69 18.22
CA TRP A 369 -12.13 -2.78 18.42
C TRP A 369 -12.45 -3.38 17.08
N THR A 370 -12.20 -4.67 16.92
CA THR A 370 -12.37 -5.36 15.63
C THR A 370 -13.17 -6.63 15.80
N THR A 371 -14.19 -6.77 14.97
CA THR A 371 -14.82 -8.04 14.62
C THR A 371 -14.47 -8.32 13.16
N HIS A 372 -13.90 -9.49 12.89
CA HIS A 372 -13.54 -9.91 11.53
C HIS A 372 -13.94 -11.36 11.33
N HIS A 373 -14.90 -11.58 10.46
CA HIS A 373 -15.38 -12.88 10.05
C HIS A 373 -15.24 -13.03 8.54
N MET A 374 -14.31 -13.85 8.10
CA MET A 374 -14.15 -14.18 6.70
C MET A 374 -14.58 -15.61 6.43
N MET A 375 -15.64 -15.77 5.67
CA MET A 375 -16.12 -17.04 5.17
C MET A 375 -15.59 -17.29 3.76
N THR A 376 -15.34 -18.55 3.43
CA THR A 376 -14.91 -18.93 2.08
C THR A 376 -15.82 -19.98 1.47
N THR A 377 -16.02 -19.90 0.15
CA THR A 377 -16.68 -20.94 -0.61
C THR A 377 -16.03 -21.05 -1.99
N ASN A 378 -15.97 -22.27 -2.53
CA ASN A 378 -15.43 -22.50 -3.85
C ASN A 378 -16.55 -22.49 -4.89
N PHE A 379 -16.25 -21.99 -6.07
CA PHE A 379 -17.06 -22.16 -7.26
C PHE A 379 -16.18 -22.33 -8.50
N ALA A 380 -16.76 -22.77 -9.60
CA ALA A 380 -16.05 -23.02 -10.84
C ALA A 380 -16.77 -22.39 -12.03
N HIS A 381 -16.01 -22.07 -13.07
CA HIS A 381 -16.53 -21.59 -14.33
C HIS A 381 -15.63 -21.99 -15.51
N GLU A 382 -16.15 -21.87 -16.72
CA GLU A 382 -15.36 -22.07 -17.92
C GLU A 382 -14.16 -21.13 -17.98
N ALA A 383 -12.99 -21.60 -18.42
CA ALA A 383 -11.81 -20.75 -18.61
C ALA A 383 -11.84 -20.11 -20.00
N LYS A 384 -12.79 -19.19 -20.23
CA LYS A 384 -12.97 -18.43 -21.49
C LYS A 384 -13.61 -17.07 -21.21
N LYS A 385 -13.78 -16.23 -22.23
CA LYS A 385 -14.51 -14.98 -22.08
C LYS A 385 -16.02 -15.25 -21.93
N GLU A 386 -16.71 -14.36 -21.17
CA GLU A 386 -18.15 -14.51 -20.87
C GLU A 386 -18.47 -15.92 -20.36
N PRO A 387 -17.80 -16.38 -19.29
CA PRO A 387 -17.85 -17.78 -18.90
C PRO A 387 -19.20 -18.15 -18.28
N ALA A 388 -19.65 -19.38 -18.52
CA ALA A 388 -20.73 -19.98 -17.75
C ALA A 388 -20.20 -20.51 -16.41
N ALA A 389 -20.99 -20.35 -15.35
CA ALA A 389 -20.75 -21.02 -14.08
C ALA A 389 -20.97 -22.54 -14.22
N LEU A 390 -20.18 -23.34 -13.50
CA LEU A 390 -20.20 -24.80 -13.53
C LEU A 390 -20.54 -25.33 -12.13
N CYS A 391 -21.30 -26.42 -12.11
CA CYS A 391 -21.52 -27.22 -10.90
C CYS A 391 -20.41 -28.24 -10.75
N TYR A 392 -19.97 -28.44 -9.52
CA TYR A 392 -19.09 -29.55 -9.13
C TYR A 392 -19.90 -30.52 -8.25
N GLU A 393 -19.99 -31.80 -8.65
CA GLU A 393 -20.80 -32.82 -7.96
C GLU A 393 -22.26 -32.36 -7.70
N GLY A 394 -22.84 -31.66 -8.66
CA GLY A 394 -24.22 -31.15 -8.62
C GLY A 394 -24.42 -29.86 -7.80
N SER A 395 -23.38 -29.28 -7.23
CA SER A 395 -23.44 -28.03 -6.49
C SER A 395 -22.68 -26.90 -7.19
N LEU A 396 -23.32 -25.73 -7.29
CA LEU A 396 -22.67 -24.53 -7.84
C LEU A 396 -21.60 -23.99 -6.91
N PHE A 397 -21.85 -24.05 -5.59
CA PHE A 397 -20.91 -23.66 -4.54
C PHE A 397 -20.57 -24.87 -3.67
N TYR A 398 -19.29 -25.08 -3.45
CA TYR A 398 -18.80 -26.29 -2.80
C TYR A 398 -17.56 -25.99 -1.96
N VAL A 399 -17.17 -26.89 -1.05
CA VAL A 399 -16.04 -26.73 -0.13
C VAL A 399 -16.09 -25.38 0.58
N HIS A 400 -16.78 -25.35 1.71
CA HIS A 400 -16.96 -24.14 2.50
C HIS A 400 -15.89 -23.99 3.58
N ASN A 401 -15.52 -22.76 3.86
CA ASN A 401 -14.66 -22.32 4.97
C ASN A 401 -13.23 -22.89 4.99
N THR A 402 -12.70 -23.32 3.83
CA THR A 402 -11.27 -23.62 3.70
C THR A 402 -10.48 -22.30 3.71
N GLY A 403 -9.73 -22.05 4.79
CA GLY A 403 -8.99 -20.80 4.96
C GLY A 403 -9.82 -19.64 5.51
N ALA A 404 -11.03 -19.91 6.05
CA ALA A 404 -11.82 -18.91 6.75
C ALA A 404 -11.04 -18.32 7.94
N GLN A 405 -11.41 -17.09 8.33
CA GLN A 405 -10.75 -16.34 9.41
C GLN A 405 -11.78 -15.86 10.41
N PHE A 406 -11.39 -15.85 11.68
CA PHE A 406 -12.24 -15.38 12.79
C PHE A 406 -11.40 -14.57 13.76
N LEU A 407 -11.87 -13.37 14.08
CA LEU A 407 -11.29 -12.51 15.11
C LEU A 407 -12.38 -11.66 15.75
N GLU A 408 -12.44 -11.67 17.07
CA GLU A 408 -13.19 -10.71 17.87
C GLU A 408 -12.31 -10.20 18.99
N GLY A 409 -11.95 -8.92 18.97
CA GLY A 409 -10.99 -8.44 19.95
C GLY A 409 -10.76 -6.93 19.91
N HIS A 410 -9.82 -6.53 20.76
CA HIS A 410 -9.36 -5.15 20.79
C HIS A 410 -7.85 -5.08 21.02
N GLN A 411 -7.27 -4.02 20.51
CA GLN A 411 -5.88 -3.65 20.72
C GLN A 411 -5.79 -2.22 21.22
N ASN A 412 -5.04 -2.03 22.30
CA ASN A 412 -4.76 -0.72 22.85
C ASN A 412 -3.25 -0.47 22.77
N ARG A 413 -2.86 0.69 22.26
CA ARG A 413 -1.45 1.08 22.14
C ARG A 413 -1.22 2.47 22.73
N PHE A 414 -0.18 2.60 23.55
CA PHE A 414 0.25 3.85 24.17
C PHE A 414 1.71 4.07 23.89
N ALA A 415 2.05 5.21 23.31
CA ALA A 415 3.42 5.54 23.00
C ALA A 415 3.83 6.90 23.53
N LEU A 416 5.08 6.98 23.95
CA LEU A 416 5.81 8.22 24.20
C LEU A 416 6.95 8.32 23.20
N PHE A 417 7.14 9.49 22.61
CA PHE A 417 8.24 9.72 21.69
C PHE A 417 8.85 11.11 21.88
N GLY A 418 10.11 11.22 21.55
CA GLY A 418 10.81 12.48 21.60
C GLY A 418 11.92 12.56 20.58
N GLN A 419 12.24 13.76 20.15
CA GLN A 419 13.30 14.05 19.20
C GLN A 419 13.99 15.35 19.56
N GLY A 420 15.31 15.35 19.42
CA GLY A 420 16.13 16.55 19.51
C GLY A 420 16.94 16.76 18.25
N GLU A 421 17.04 17.99 17.79
CA GLU A 421 17.87 18.41 16.67
C GLU A 421 18.85 19.50 17.13
N TRP A 422 20.15 19.23 17.01
CA TRP A 422 21.23 20.12 17.42
C TRP A 422 21.98 20.66 16.21
N ALA A 423 22.04 21.96 16.08
CA ALA A 423 22.96 22.64 15.19
C ALA A 423 24.34 22.79 15.91
N PHE A 424 25.16 21.72 15.90
CA PHE A 424 26.47 21.70 16.52
C PHE A 424 27.40 22.75 15.93
N SER A 425 27.31 22.98 14.63
CA SER A 425 28.05 24.01 13.93
C SER A 425 27.20 24.53 12.76
N PRO A 426 27.61 25.60 12.06
CA PRO A 426 26.95 26.02 10.82
C PRO A 426 26.93 24.96 9.72
N ARG A 427 27.70 23.90 9.86
CA ARG A 427 27.82 22.83 8.86
C ARG A 427 27.23 21.50 9.31
N LEU A 428 27.16 21.23 10.62
CA LEU A 428 26.73 19.95 11.17
C LEU A 428 25.47 20.10 11.99
N THR A 429 24.41 19.39 11.55
CA THR A 429 23.17 19.19 12.30
C THR A 429 23.05 17.73 12.62
N LEU A 430 22.77 17.40 13.86
CA LEU A 430 22.45 16.05 14.33
C LEU A 430 21.02 16.04 14.85
N ARG A 431 20.25 15.01 14.47
CA ARG A 431 18.91 14.76 14.97
C ARG A 431 18.84 13.36 15.53
N ALA A 432 18.34 13.20 16.74
CA ALA A 432 18.15 11.90 17.36
C ALA A 432 16.76 11.83 17.99
N GLY A 433 16.14 10.68 17.91
CA GLY A 433 14.80 10.44 18.45
C GLY A 433 14.63 9.03 19.00
N LEU A 434 13.68 8.90 19.93
CA LEU A 434 13.31 7.65 20.57
C LEU A 434 11.80 7.57 20.71
N ARG A 435 11.23 6.37 20.50
CA ARG A 435 9.85 5.99 20.77
C ARG A 435 9.82 4.75 21.66
N LEU A 436 8.96 4.76 22.65
CA LEU A 436 8.61 3.61 23.49
C LEU A 436 7.09 3.43 23.40
N GLU A 437 6.65 2.22 23.17
CA GLU A 437 5.24 1.90 23.02
C GLU A 437 4.89 0.62 23.77
N TYR A 438 3.79 0.66 24.48
CA TYR A 438 3.12 -0.50 25.08
C TYR A 438 1.90 -0.86 24.22
N SER A 439 1.72 -2.14 23.92
CA SER A 439 0.61 -2.71 23.16
C SER A 439 -0.04 -3.83 23.96
N ALA A 440 -1.36 -3.82 24.06
CA ALA A 440 -2.14 -4.87 24.71
C ALA A 440 -3.24 -5.36 23.76
N ILE A 441 -3.31 -6.68 23.55
CA ILE A 441 -4.31 -7.35 22.71
C ILE A 441 -5.12 -8.27 23.60
N ARG A 442 -6.44 -8.23 23.46
CA ARG A 442 -7.42 -9.09 24.18
C ARG A 442 -8.52 -9.48 23.21
N GLY A 443 -9.01 -10.72 23.32
CA GLY A 443 -10.11 -11.22 22.50
C GLY A 443 -10.03 -12.71 22.23
N GLU A 444 -10.51 -13.11 21.06
CA GLU A 444 -10.48 -14.48 20.54
C GLU A 444 -10.08 -14.46 19.06
N GLY A 445 -9.21 -15.39 18.64
CA GLY A 445 -8.73 -15.46 17.27
C GLY A 445 -8.62 -16.89 16.73
N GLY A 446 -8.60 -16.98 15.37
CA GLY A 446 -8.61 -18.24 14.65
C GLY A 446 -9.93 -19.00 14.75
N LEU A 447 -10.15 -19.99 13.89
CA LEU A 447 -11.40 -20.78 13.85
C LEU A 447 -11.69 -21.56 15.13
N SER A 448 -10.67 -21.89 15.90
CA SER A 448 -10.80 -22.51 17.23
C SER A 448 -11.16 -21.53 18.34
N ARG A 449 -11.34 -20.25 18.03
CA ARG A 449 -11.64 -19.16 18.97
C ARG A 449 -10.69 -19.17 20.18
N THR A 450 -9.39 -19.22 19.87
CA THR A 450 -8.35 -19.22 20.89
C THR A 450 -8.34 -17.90 21.64
N PRO A 451 -8.44 -17.91 22.99
CA PRO A 451 -8.37 -16.69 23.77
C PRO A 451 -7.04 -15.95 23.57
N LEU A 452 -7.12 -14.64 23.35
CA LEU A 452 -5.97 -13.76 23.16
C LEU A 452 -5.74 -12.89 24.40
N SER A 453 -4.52 -12.93 24.93
CA SER A 453 -4.06 -12.07 26.02
C SER A 453 -2.58 -11.80 25.86
N VAL A 454 -2.25 -10.78 25.05
CA VAL A 454 -0.88 -10.45 24.66
C VAL A 454 -0.55 -9.05 25.16
N ASP A 455 0.62 -8.88 25.77
CA ASP A 455 1.16 -7.62 26.24
C ASP A 455 2.59 -7.47 25.74
N ASP A 456 2.86 -6.44 24.93
CA ASP A 456 4.12 -6.27 24.25
C ASP A 456 4.68 -4.86 24.37
N PHE A 457 6.00 -4.74 24.21
CA PHE A 457 6.70 -3.47 24.10
C PHE A 457 7.35 -3.30 22.73
N ASN A 458 6.90 -2.27 22.03
CA ASN A 458 7.43 -1.84 20.75
C ASN A 458 8.33 -0.60 20.93
N GLY A 459 9.09 -0.25 19.91
CA GLY A 459 9.91 0.93 19.98
C GLY A 459 10.58 1.32 18.68
N ALA A 460 11.12 2.53 18.66
CA ALA A 460 11.94 3.03 17.56
C ALA A 460 13.07 3.92 18.07
N ALA A 461 14.19 3.88 17.38
CA ALA A 461 15.32 4.79 17.57
C ALA A 461 15.74 5.36 16.21
N THR A 462 16.06 6.66 16.19
CA THR A 462 16.47 7.36 14.97
C THR A 462 17.71 8.21 15.23
N LEU A 463 18.62 8.23 14.25
CA LEU A 463 19.77 9.13 14.24
C LEU A 463 19.98 9.64 12.81
N ILE A 464 20.00 10.96 12.63
CA ILE A 464 20.24 11.61 11.35
C ILE A 464 21.37 12.62 11.52
N ALA A 465 22.35 12.56 10.61
CA ALA A 465 23.43 13.52 10.55
C ALA A 465 23.43 14.22 9.20
N LEU A 466 23.39 15.54 9.20
CA LEU A 466 23.42 16.40 8.03
C LEU A 466 24.69 17.24 8.07
N TYR A 467 25.58 17.04 7.10
CA TYR A 467 26.82 17.80 7.00
C TYR A 467 26.85 18.63 5.71
N ARG A 468 26.92 19.93 5.85
CA ARG A 468 26.99 20.87 4.74
C ARG A 468 28.46 21.08 4.34
N LEU A 469 28.83 20.59 3.16
CA LEU A 469 30.16 20.82 2.58
C LEU A 469 30.35 22.27 2.14
N ASN A 470 29.36 22.80 1.41
CA ASN A 470 29.31 24.19 0.93
C ASN A 470 27.85 24.63 0.70
N LYS A 471 27.61 25.72 -0.02
CA LYS A 471 26.27 26.25 -0.29
C LYS A 471 25.39 25.31 -1.14
N SER A 472 26.02 24.44 -1.93
CA SER A 472 25.31 23.55 -2.86
C SER A 472 25.38 22.08 -2.48
N TRP A 473 26.41 21.64 -1.78
CA TRP A 473 26.63 20.23 -1.46
C TRP A 473 26.45 19.93 0.02
N GLY A 474 25.79 18.84 0.30
CA GLY A 474 25.64 18.25 1.64
C GLY A 474 25.84 16.74 1.61
N ILE A 475 26.11 16.19 2.78
CA ILE A 475 26.14 14.76 3.06
C ILE A 475 25.06 14.49 4.09
N GLU A 476 24.35 13.38 3.92
CA GLU A 476 23.30 12.92 4.83
C GLU A 476 23.58 11.47 5.24
N LEU A 477 23.36 11.16 6.49
CA LEU A 477 23.39 9.81 7.05
C LEU A 477 22.17 9.63 7.93
N ASP A 478 21.38 8.60 7.67
CA ASP A 478 20.22 8.19 8.47
C ASP A 478 20.44 6.78 9.00
N ALA A 479 20.14 6.57 10.26
CA ALA A 479 20.09 5.27 10.90
C ALA A 479 18.80 5.16 11.71
N ILE A 480 18.01 4.12 11.45
CA ILE A 480 16.71 3.89 12.05
C ILE A 480 16.62 2.43 12.46
N ALA A 481 16.14 2.21 13.67
CA ALA A 481 15.79 0.88 14.16
C ALA A 481 14.36 0.91 14.69
N THR A 482 13.56 -0.10 14.35
CA THR A 482 12.21 -0.27 14.88
C THR A 482 11.98 -1.71 15.31
N ARG A 483 11.22 -1.90 16.38
CA ARG A 483 10.73 -3.20 16.87
C ARG A 483 9.22 -3.19 16.93
N GLN A 484 8.60 -4.20 16.36
CA GLN A 484 7.15 -4.35 16.32
C GLN A 484 6.74 -5.81 16.56
N HIS A 485 5.82 -6.02 17.47
CA HIS A 485 5.15 -7.30 17.66
C HIS A 485 3.93 -7.42 16.71
N ALA A 486 3.34 -8.60 16.69
CA ALA A 486 2.15 -8.87 15.91
C ALA A 486 1.00 -7.93 16.28
N GLU A 487 0.22 -7.55 15.30
CA GLU A 487 -0.96 -6.71 15.45
C GLU A 487 -2.23 -7.57 15.54
N LEU A 488 -3.31 -7.02 16.07
CA LEU A 488 -4.56 -7.74 16.32
C LEU A 488 -5.06 -8.53 15.11
N TRP A 489 -5.06 -7.92 13.92
CA TRP A 489 -5.58 -8.53 12.70
C TRP A 489 -4.88 -9.85 12.32
N GLN A 490 -3.60 -10.02 12.67
CA GLN A 490 -2.83 -11.22 12.36
C GLN A 490 -3.32 -12.45 13.14
N TYR A 491 -4.04 -12.24 14.23
CA TYR A 491 -4.61 -13.33 15.04
C TYR A 491 -5.93 -13.89 14.48
N GLY A 492 -6.48 -13.28 13.42
CA GLY A 492 -7.65 -13.81 12.70
C GLY A 492 -7.34 -14.95 11.75
N GLU A 493 -6.08 -15.12 11.36
CA GLU A 493 -5.66 -16.14 10.40
C GLU A 493 -5.76 -17.58 10.96
N ALA A 494 -5.73 -18.56 10.06
CA ALA A 494 -5.78 -19.98 10.42
C ALA A 494 -4.61 -20.43 11.31
N SER A 495 -3.48 -19.74 11.25
CA SER A 495 -2.31 -19.95 12.12
C SER A 495 -2.00 -18.69 12.90
N LEU A 496 -1.83 -18.83 14.20
CA LEU A 496 -1.44 -17.70 15.05
C LEU A 496 -0.08 -17.14 14.63
N PRO A 497 0.12 -15.81 14.72
CA PRO A 497 1.39 -15.19 14.41
C PRO A 497 2.48 -15.63 15.40
N SER A 498 3.74 -15.42 14.99
CA SER A 498 4.89 -15.64 15.87
C SER A 498 4.87 -14.63 17.04
N ASP A 499 5.27 -15.10 18.21
CA ASP A 499 5.54 -14.27 19.39
C ASP A 499 6.80 -13.39 19.27
N ARG A 500 7.62 -13.65 18.24
CA ARG A 500 8.84 -12.88 18.00
C ARG A 500 8.55 -11.54 17.35
N PRO A 501 9.13 -10.44 17.86
CA PRO A 501 8.98 -9.14 17.22
C PRO A 501 9.68 -9.08 15.86
N LYS A 502 9.14 -8.30 14.95
CA LYS A 502 9.83 -7.86 13.74
C LYS A 502 10.80 -6.76 14.11
N ASP A 503 12.10 -7.03 14.01
CA ASP A 503 13.15 -6.07 14.20
C ASP A 503 13.60 -5.52 12.84
N ASN A 504 13.53 -4.21 12.65
CA ASN A 504 13.96 -3.54 11.44
C ASN A 504 15.18 -2.66 11.72
N VAL A 505 16.17 -2.74 10.85
CA VAL A 505 17.30 -1.81 10.82
C VAL A 505 17.40 -1.22 9.41
N PHE A 506 17.41 0.08 9.34
CA PHE A 506 17.63 0.84 8.12
C PHE A 506 18.75 1.83 8.30
N VAL A 507 19.73 1.78 7.40
CA VAL A 507 20.84 2.75 7.34
C VAL A 507 20.96 3.23 5.90
N ARG A 508 21.04 4.54 5.72
CA ARG A 508 21.38 5.11 4.42
C ARG A 508 22.35 6.26 4.56
N GLY A 509 23.17 6.44 3.55
CA GLY A 509 24.09 7.56 3.48
C GLY A 509 24.34 8.00 2.06
N GLY A 510 24.55 9.28 1.87
CA GLY A 510 24.75 9.81 0.54
C GLY A 510 24.96 11.32 0.51
N PHE A 511 24.75 11.88 -0.67
CA PHE A 511 24.92 13.31 -0.88
C PHE A 511 23.65 13.95 -1.43
N ASN A 512 23.53 15.24 -1.15
CA ASN A 512 22.59 16.12 -1.79
C ASN A 512 23.32 17.29 -2.47
N PHE A 513 22.78 17.67 -3.63
CA PHE A 513 23.26 18.82 -4.38
C PHE A 513 22.09 19.71 -4.71
N LYS A 514 22.17 21.01 -4.39
CA LYS A 514 21.09 21.96 -4.59
C LYS A 514 21.59 23.26 -5.20
N LYS A 515 20.95 23.63 -6.31
CA LYS A 515 20.96 24.96 -6.93
C LYS A 515 19.53 25.42 -7.18
N SER A 516 19.34 26.66 -7.59
CA SER A 516 18.00 27.20 -7.88
C SER A 516 17.22 26.41 -8.93
N TRP A 517 17.91 25.80 -9.88
CA TRP A 517 17.32 25.08 -11.00
C TRP A 517 17.49 23.54 -10.92
N LEU A 518 18.29 23.03 -10.00
CA LEU A 518 18.62 21.59 -9.89
C LEU A 518 18.74 21.17 -8.44
N ASP A 519 18.03 20.11 -8.06
CA ASP A 519 18.11 19.43 -6.78
C ASP A 519 18.35 17.94 -7.03
N ILE A 520 19.45 17.39 -6.48
CA ILE A 520 19.80 15.97 -6.61
C ILE A 520 20.02 15.41 -5.20
N GLN A 521 19.42 14.27 -4.92
CA GLN A 521 19.74 13.45 -3.78
C GLN A 521 20.12 12.06 -4.24
N SER A 522 21.27 11.55 -3.80
CA SER A 522 21.75 10.21 -4.13
C SER A 522 22.20 9.49 -2.87
N MET A 523 21.54 8.35 -2.56
CA MET A 523 21.63 7.65 -1.30
C MET A 523 21.91 6.18 -1.51
N LEU A 524 22.91 5.62 -0.86
CA LEU A 524 23.11 4.19 -0.69
C LEU A 524 22.41 3.76 0.60
N SER A 525 21.67 2.66 0.57
CA SER A 525 20.88 2.18 1.71
C SER A 525 21.10 0.70 1.97
N TYR A 526 21.00 0.32 3.23
CA TYR A 526 20.89 -1.05 3.69
C TYR A 526 19.68 -1.17 4.61
N TYR A 527 18.85 -2.18 4.34
CA TYR A 527 17.69 -2.52 5.13
C TYR A 527 17.73 -3.99 5.51
N ARG A 528 17.45 -4.29 6.77
CA ARG A 528 17.22 -5.66 7.27
C ARG A 528 15.96 -5.67 8.11
N GLN A 529 15.13 -6.68 7.89
CA GLN A 529 13.97 -6.98 8.72
C GLN A 529 14.02 -8.45 9.13
N ASP A 530 14.01 -8.69 10.44
CA ASP A 530 14.02 -10.03 11.00
C ASP A 530 12.61 -10.49 11.40
N ASN A 531 12.46 -11.81 11.54
CA ASN A 531 11.26 -12.46 12.05
C ASN A 531 9.97 -12.17 11.24
N ASN A 532 10.08 -12.05 9.92
CA ASN A 532 8.90 -12.10 9.09
C ASN A 532 8.29 -13.48 9.19
N TYR A 533 6.96 -13.53 9.36
CA TYR A 533 6.23 -14.77 9.45
C TYR A 533 5.48 -15.03 8.14
N TYR A 534 5.57 -16.25 7.67
CA TYR A 534 4.86 -16.71 6.48
C TYR A 534 4.29 -18.09 6.74
N THR A 535 3.02 -18.27 6.40
CA THR A 535 2.34 -19.56 6.44
C THR A 535 2.11 -20.05 5.02
N ALA A 536 2.48 -21.30 4.75
CA ALA A 536 2.23 -21.95 3.46
C ALA A 536 1.52 -23.29 3.67
N LEU A 537 0.61 -23.60 2.75
CA LEU A 537 0.04 -24.94 2.63
C LEU A 537 0.99 -25.82 1.82
N TRP A 538 1.42 -26.93 2.39
CA TRP A 538 2.29 -27.91 1.78
C TRP A 538 1.54 -29.20 1.53
N THR A 539 1.67 -29.76 0.33
CA THR A 539 1.00 -31.00 -0.05
C THR A 539 2.03 -32.04 -0.43
N HIS A 540 1.88 -33.25 0.10
CA HIS A 540 2.68 -34.41 -0.21
C HIS A 540 1.79 -35.64 -0.43
N GLU A 541 2.04 -36.41 -1.50
CA GLU A 541 1.38 -37.66 -1.75
C GLU A 541 1.97 -38.73 -0.85
N LEU A 542 1.15 -39.28 0.06
CA LEU A 542 1.61 -40.29 1.00
C LEU A 542 2.15 -41.54 0.28
N THR A 543 3.38 -41.91 0.58
CA THR A 543 4.05 -43.10 0.01
C THR A 543 3.59 -44.40 0.64
N LYS A 544 2.98 -44.33 1.83
CA LYS A 544 2.41 -45.45 2.59
C LYS A 544 1.18 -44.99 3.38
N PRO A 545 0.26 -45.89 3.75
CA PRO A 545 -0.87 -45.55 4.60
C PRO A 545 -0.41 -44.90 5.90
N SER A 546 -0.93 -43.74 6.26
CA SER A 546 -0.59 -43.02 7.48
C SER A 546 -1.66 -41.99 7.86
N GLY A 547 -1.78 -41.65 9.15
CA GLY A 547 -2.75 -40.64 9.63
C GLY A 547 -4.21 -41.01 9.37
N GLY A 548 -4.52 -42.29 9.10
CA GLY A 548 -5.87 -42.76 8.73
C GLY A 548 -6.18 -42.65 7.23
N TYR A 549 -5.22 -42.23 6.41
CA TYR A 549 -5.34 -42.12 4.95
C TYR A 549 -4.57 -43.20 4.21
N PRO A 550 -5.01 -43.65 3.01
CA PRO A 550 -4.28 -44.61 2.19
C PRO A 550 -3.00 -44.05 1.56
N ALA A 551 -2.12 -44.91 1.07
CA ALA A 551 -1.07 -44.48 0.15
C ALA A 551 -1.68 -43.84 -1.11
N GLY A 552 -1.02 -42.83 -1.67
CA GLY A 552 -1.52 -42.06 -2.79
C GLY A 552 -2.47 -40.89 -2.40
N TYR A 553 -2.78 -40.75 -1.11
CA TYR A 553 -3.54 -39.60 -0.62
C TYR A 553 -2.65 -38.36 -0.53
N ASN A 554 -3.15 -37.22 -1.01
CA ASN A 554 -2.48 -35.92 -0.93
C ASN A 554 -2.73 -35.30 0.45
N GLU A 555 -1.80 -35.53 1.39
CA GLU A 555 -1.83 -34.89 2.71
C GLU A 555 -1.40 -33.43 2.57
N SER A 556 -2.18 -32.52 3.12
CA SER A 556 -1.88 -31.08 3.14
C SER A 556 -1.70 -30.58 4.57
N ILE A 557 -0.60 -29.89 4.84
CA ILE A 557 -0.27 -29.33 6.15
C ILE A 557 0.05 -27.83 6.02
N TYR A 558 -0.42 -27.03 6.97
CA TYR A 558 0.00 -25.64 7.09
C TYR A 558 1.27 -25.54 7.92
N ILE A 559 2.28 -24.87 7.38
CA ILE A 559 3.55 -24.64 8.06
C ILE A 559 3.78 -23.15 8.17
N GLY A 560 3.89 -22.67 9.42
CA GLY A 560 4.41 -21.35 9.71
C GLY A 560 5.94 -21.36 9.71
N SER A 561 6.55 -20.41 9.03
CA SER A 561 8.00 -20.24 8.97
C SER A 561 8.40 -18.80 9.20
N LEU A 562 9.54 -18.61 9.86
CA LEU A 562 10.15 -17.29 10.05
C LEU A 562 11.26 -17.11 9.02
N TYR A 563 11.36 -15.88 8.51
CA TYR A 563 12.48 -15.50 7.64
C TYR A 563 12.89 -14.05 7.92
N SER A 564 14.11 -13.75 7.53
CA SER A 564 14.61 -12.38 7.48
C SER A 564 14.69 -11.91 6.03
N MET A 565 14.65 -10.60 5.80
CA MET A 565 14.94 -10.02 4.51
C MET A 565 16.04 -8.97 4.60
N GLU A 566 16.85 -8.92 3.55
CA GLU A 566 17.93 -7.94 3.40
C GLU A 566 17.81 -7.25 2.06
N VAL A 567 18.01 -5.92 2.08
CA VAL A 567 17.98 -5.11 0.85
C VAL A 567 19.15 -4.16 0.86
N LEU A 568 20.05 -4.30 -0.11
CA LEU A 568 21.00 -3.26 -0.46
C LEU A 568 20.39 -2.44 -1.58
N GLY A 569 20.33 -1.12 -1.41
CA GLY A 569 19.68 -0.21 -2.34
C GLY A 569 20.53 1.01 -2.67
N TRP A 570 20.30 1.56 -3.84
CA TRP A 570 20.80 2.86 -4.26
C TRP A 570 19.67 3.64 -4.93
N THR A 571 19.37 4.83 -4.40
CA THR A 571 18.30 5.70 -4.90
C THR A 571 18.88 7.03 -5.31
N THR A 572 18.56 7.51 -6.51
CA THR A 572 18.91 8.85 -6.98
C THR A 572 17.64 9.56 -7.42
N ASP A 573 17.38 10.69 -6.79
CA ASP A 573 16.23 11.56 -7.05
C ASP A 573 16.73 12.89 -7.61
N VAL A 574 16.20 13.31 -8.77
CA VAL A 574 16.61 14.49 -9.53
C VAL A 574 15.41 15.37 -9.84
N LEU A 575 15.41 16.60 -9.34
CA LEU A 575 14.44 17.64 -9.69
C LEU A 575 15.14 18.76 -10.44
N MET A 576 14.66 19.05 -11.66
CA MET A 576 15.16 20.14 -12.48
C MET A 576 14.04 21.10 -12.85
N ASN A 577 14.30 22.41 -12.74
CA ASN A 577 13.40 23.48 -13.11
C ASN A 577 14.16 24.48 -13.97
N ALA A 578 13.86 24.52 -15.28
CA ALA A 578 14.53 25.38 -16.24
C ALA A 578 13.48 26.20 -17.04
N GLY A 579 13.10 27.37 -16.52
CA GLY A 579 12.02 28.17 -17.09
C GLY A 579 10.68 27.42 -17.01
N ASP A 580 10.04 27.22 -18.16
CA ASP A 580 8.79 26.47 -18.30
C ASP A 580 8.97 24.95 -18.31
N PHE A 581 10.20 24.45 -18.31
CA PHE A 581 10.52 23.03 -18.31
C PHE A 581 10.78 22.53 -16.89
N HIS A 582 10.09 21.46 -16.50
CA HIS A 582 10.27 20.75 -15.23
C HIS A 582 10.56 19.30 -15.52
N PHE A 583 11.48 18.71 -14.77
CA PHE A 583 11.80 17.30 -14.85
C PHE A 583 11.97 16.72 -13.45
N HIS A 584 11.30 15.61 -13.19
CA HIS A 584 11.54 14.76 -12.05
C HIS A 584 11.99 13.39 -12.54
N GLY A 585 13.11 12.90 -12.05
CA GLY A 585 13.63 11.57 -12.33
C GLY A 585 13.98 10.84 -11.03
N LEU A 586 13.54 9.61 -10.91
CA LEU A 586 13.84 8.74 -9.77
C LEU A 586 14.41 7.43 -10.28
N LEU A 587 15.62 7.09 -9.86
CA LEU A 587 16.27 5.80 -10.09
C LEU A 587 16.37 5.06 -8.76
N THR A 588 15.84 3.85 -8.69
CA THR A 588 16.03 2.93 -7.57
C THR A 588 16.65 1.63 -8.06
N LEU A 589 17.84 1.33 -7.55
CA LEU A 589 18.48 0.04 -7.70
C LEU A 589 18.44 -0.68 -6.37
N ARG A 590 18.05 -1.95 -6.35
CA ARG A 590 17.98 -2.72 -5.11
C ARG A 590 18.24 -4.21 -5.33
N SER A 591 18.72 -4.89 -4.29
CA SER A 591 18.92 -6.34 -4.26
C SER A 591 18.18 -6.93 -3.06
N PRO A 592 16.84 -7.09 -3.14
CA PRO A 592 16.03 -7.65 -2.06
C PRO A 592 16.21 -9.18 -2.02
N ARG A 593 16.59 -9.71 -0.85
CA ARG A 593 16.86 -11.13 -0.67
C ARG A 593 16.24 -11.65 0.62
N TYR A 594 15.79 -12.90 0.56
CA TYR A 594 15.53 -13.67 1.78
C TYR A 594 16.85 -13.96 2.48
N SER A 595 16.84 -13.90 3.79
CA SER A 595 17.94 -14.28 4.68
C SER A 595 17.37 -15.15 5.79
N ASP A 596 18.16 -16.15 6.24
CA ASP A 596 17.75 -17.05 7.33
C ASP A 596 16.37 -17.73 7.07
N TYR A 597 16.12 -18.14 5.83
CA TYR A 597 14.85 -18.72 5.40
C TYR A 597 15.00 -20.20 5.08
N SER A 598 14.89 -21.03 6.12
CA SER A 598 14.93 -22.49 6.00
C SER A 598 13.88 -23.12 6.90
N PHE A 599 13.20 -24.17 6.42
CA PHE A 599 12.23 -24.94 7.18
C PHE A 599 12.11 -26.36 6.63
N GLN A 600 11.52 -27.25 7.43
CA GLN A 600 11.43 -28.66 7.14
C GLN A 600 10.02 -29.18 7.44
N PRO A 601 9.14 -29.33 6.42
CA PRO A 601 7.86 -30.00 6.59
C PRO A 601 8.07 -31.46 6.93
N CYS A 602 7.24 -31.99 7.82
CA CYS A 602 7.19 -33.41 8.18
C CYS A 602 5.77 -33.92 8.00
N PHE A 603 5.58 -34.88 7.11
CA PHE A 603 4.29 -35.50 6.82
C PHE A 603 4.06 -36.78 7.64
N SER A 604 2.81 -37.24 7.71
CA SER A 604 2.42 -38.34 8.59
C SER A 604 3.09 -39.66 8.23
N ASP A 605 3.46 -39.88 6.97
CA ASP A 605 4.19 -41.06 6.51
C ASP A 605 5.69 -41.04 6.85
N GLY A 606 6.15 -39.93 7.47
CA GLY A 606 7.55 -39.73 7.83
C GLY A 606 8.38 -39.08 6.70
N TYR A 607 7.76 -38.71 5.58
CA TYR A 607 8.44 -37.93 4.57
C TYR A 607 8.76 -36.54 5.12
N SER A 608 9.98 -36.10 4.85
CA SER A 608 10.45 -34.78 5.29
C SER A 608 11.53 -34.29 4.33
N GLU A 609 11.43 -33.05 3.94
CA GLU A 609 12.36 -32.35 3.05
C GLU A 609 12.77 -31.01 3.63
N THR A 610 14.04 -30.65 3.54
CA THR A 610 14.52 -29.34 3.98
C THR A 610 14.52 -28.38 2.80
N PHE A 611 13.82 -27.28 2.96
CA PHE A 611 13.81 -26.17 2.02
C PHE A 611 14.66 -25.02 2.57
N ASP A 612 15.60 -24.53 1.76
CA ASP A 612 16.42 -23.36 2.06
C ASP A 612 16.32 -22.35 0.92
N PHE A 613 15.68 -21.24 1.21
CA PHE A 613 15.51 -20.11 0.28
C PHE A 613 16.42 -18.92 0.61
N SER A 614 17.36 -19.09 1.54
CA SER A 614 18.34 -18.06 1.90
C SER A 614 19.13 -17.61 0.66
N GLY A 615 19.25 -16.30 0.48
CA GLY A 615 19.92 -15.70 -0.69
C GLY A 615 19.06 -15.59 -1.96
N LYS A 616 17.86 -16.20 -2.00
CA LYS A 616 16.92 -16.03 -3.11
C LYS A 616 16.35 -14.62 -3.11
N HIS A 617 15.96 -14.16 -4.29
CA HIS A 617 15.30 -12.86 -4.47
C HIS A 617 13.88 -12.88 -3.89
N ILE A 618 13.49 -11.79 -3.26
CA ILE A 618 12.10 -11.60 -2.80
C ILE A 618 11.18 -11.51 -4.01
N THR A 619 10.11 -12.30 -4.01
CA THR A 619 9.13 -12.35 -5.09
C THR A 619 8.40 -11.00 -5.26
N GLY A 620 7.99 -10.68 -6.49
CA GLY A 620 7.25 -9.47 -6.79
C GLY A 620 8.07 -8.17 -6.67
N SER A 621 9.37 -8.24 -6.31
CA SER A 621 10.21 -7.07 -6.08
C SER A 621 11.20 -6.86 -7.23
N PRO A 622 11.08 -5.78 -8.03
CA PRO A 622 12.04 -5.49 -9.10
C PRO A 622 13.38 -5.04 -8.55
N THR A 623 14.47 -5.32 -9.28
CA THR A 623 15.83 -4.86 -8.94
C THR A 623 16.11 -3.44 -9.42
N VAL A 624 15.44 -3.02 -10.47
CA VAL A 624 15.58 -1.68 -11.08
C VAL A 624 14.21 -1.08 -11.25
N GLU A 625 14.03 0.10 -10.70
CA GLU A 625 12.88 0.97 -10.94
C GLU A 625 13.38 2.31 -11.46
N ILE A 626 12.78 2.81 -12.55
CA ILE A 626 13.08 4.13 -13.09
C ILE A 626 11.76 4.86 -13.26
N GLU A 627 11.71 6.10 -12.79
CA GLU A 627 10.57 6.97 -12.97
C GLU A 627 11.03 8.27 -13.61
N LEU A 628 10.35 8.68 -14.69
CA LEU A 628 10.69 9.86 -15.48
C LEU A 628 9.44 10.71 -15.67
N GLU A 629 9.51 11.97 -15.29
CA GLU A 629 8.42 12.93 -15.39
C GLU A 629 8.86 14.27 -15.96
N PRO A 630 9.10 14.36 -17.27
CA PRO A 630 9.22 15.62 -17.93
C PRO A 630 7.88 16.34 -18.03
N SER A 631 7.88 17.64 -17.82
CA SER A 631 6.74 18.51 -18.13
C SER A 631 7.20 19.85 -18.68
N TYR A 632 6.39 20.42 -19.58
CA TYR A 632 6.63 21.71 -20.21
C TYR A 632 5.35 22.57 -20.12
N SER A 633 5.47 23.75 -19.53
CA SER A 633 4.32 24.60 -19.16
C SER A 633 4.38 25.99 -19.82
N PRO A 634 4.29 26.08 -21.16
CA PRO A 634 4.33 27.38 -21.87
C PRO A 634 2.99 28.13 -21.74
N GLY A 635 2.97 29.22 -21.00
CA GLY A 635 1.81 30.10 -20.87
C GLY A 635 0.59 29.43 -20.24
N LYS A 636 -0.42 29.09 -21.06
CA LYS A 636 -1.67 28.47 -20.61
C LYS A 636 -1.69 26.93 -20.71
N TRP A 637 -0.68 26.36 -21.34
CA TRP A 637 -0.59 24.93 -21.61
C TRP A 637 0.35 24.26 -20.62
N ARG A 638 0.07 23.01 -20.30
CA ARG A 638 1.00 22.08 -19.65
C ARG A 638 0.96 20.77 -20.40
N PHE A 639 2.13 20.33 -20.86
CA PHE A 639 2.36 19.02 -21.45
C PHE A 639 3.19 18.20 -20.46
N TRP A 640 2.77 16.97 -20.17
CA TRP A 640 3.49 16.14 -19.23
C TRP A 640 3.47 14.67 -19.64
N VAL A 641 4.50 13.95 -19.25
CA VAL A 641 4.63 12.51 -19.39
C VAL A 641 5.08 11.95 -18.05
N SER A 642 4.59 10.77 -17.66
CA SER A 642 5.11 9.97 -16.57
C SER A 642 5.37 8.55 -17.09
N ALA A 643 6.60 8.09 -17.00
CA ALA A 643 6.99 6.76 -17.44
C ALA A 643 7.70 6.04 -16.30
N ARG A 644 7.20 4.85 -15.95
CA ARG A 644 7.70 4.04 -14.84
C ARG A 644 8.17 2.70 -15.40
N PHE A 645 9.45 2.41 -15.24
CA PHE A 645 10.05 1.14 -15.61
C PHE A 645 10.24 0.26 -14.39
N TYR A 646 9.85 -0.98 -14.53
CA TYR A 646 10.12 -2.05 -13.57
C TYR A 646 10.89 -3.15 -14.28
N SER A 647 12.05 -3.54 -13.73
CA SER A 647 12.78 -4.71 -14.23
C SER A 647 11.97 -5.99 -13.97
N ARG A 648 12.46 -7.12 -14.51
CA ARG A 648 11.83 -8.43 -14.28
C ARG A 648 11.58 -8.71 -12.80
N GLN A 649 10.49 -9.41 -12.50
CA GLN A 649 10.06 -9.78 -11.17
C GLN A 649 9.87 -11.28 -11.08
N TYR A 650 10.52 -11.92 -10.11
CA TYR A 650 10.29 -13.34 -9.85
C TYR A 650 8.91 -13.56 -9.26
N VAL A 651 8.21 -14.60 -9.73
CA VAL A 651 6.85 -14.95 -9.29
C VAL A 651 6.84 -16.13 -8.33
N ASN A 652 7.97 -16.81 -8.16
CA ASN A 652 8.12 -17.90 -7.21
C ASN A 652 9.39 -17.75 -6.36
N ILE A 653 9.34 -18.36 -5.19
CA ILE A 653 10.38 -18.24 -4.17
C ILE A 653 11.70 -18.87 -4.58
N THR A 654 11.66 -19.88 -5.47
CA THR A 654 12.84 -20.56 -6.02
C THR A 654 13.59 -19.73 -7.06
N ASN A 655 12.97 -18.63 -7.54
CA ASN A 655 13.51 -17.69 -8.53
C ASN A 655 13.79 -18.29 -9.92
N ASN A 656 13.05 -19.28 -10.32
CA ASN A 656 13.18 -19.87 -11.66
C ASN A 656 12.08 -19.46 -12.63
N LEU A 657 11.01 -18.80 -12.13
CA LEU A 657 9.94 -18.22 -12.93
C LEU A 657 9.84 -16.71 -12.67
N TYR A 658 9.61 -15.94 -13.74
CA TYR A 658 9.55 -14.48 -13.67
C TYR A 658 8.69 -13.91 -14.78
N PHE A 659 8.17 -12.71 -14.59
CA PHE A 659 7.67 -11.85 -15.67
C PHE A 659 8.75 -10.87 -16.11
N ASN A 660 8.79 -10.57 -17.41
CA ASN A 660 9.74 -9.64 -17.99
C ASN A 660 9.53 -8.21 -17.52
N ALA A 661 10.52 -7.37 -17.78
CA ALA A 661 10.45 -5.94 -17.51
C ALA A 661 9.26 -5.29 -18.21
N ARG A 662 8.67 -4.27 -17.55
CA ARG A 662 7.52 -3.54 -18.08
C ARG A 662 7.65 -2.04 -17.85
N TRP A 663 6.91 -1.29 -18.65
CA TRP A 663 6.66 0.13 -18.44
C TRP A 663 5.20 0.36 -18.05
N GLU A 664 4.97 1.28 -17.14
CA GLU A 664 3.68 1.92 -16.92
C GLU A 664 3.80 3.36 -17.42
N THR A 665 2.89 3.78 -18.29
CA THR A 665 3.06 5.05 -19.01
C THR A 665 1.80 5.89 -18.96
N PHE A 666 2.00 7.17 -18.68
CA PHE A 666 0.95 8.17 -18.59
C PHE A 666 1.39 9.43 -19.31
N ALA A 667 0.47 10.14 -19.94
CA ALA A 667 0.73 11.42 -20.55
C ALA A 667 -0.49 12.33 -20.42
N GLY A 668 -0.30 13.62 -20.46
CA GLY A 668 -1.42 14.55 -20.43
C GLY A 668 -1.12 15.92 -21.00
N ILE A 669 -2.21 16.60 -21.34
CA ILE A 669 -2.22 17.98 -21.80
C ILE A 669 -3.26 18.70 -20.97
N ASP A 670 -2.85 19.76 -20.26
CA ASP A 670 -3.73 20.66 -19.53
C ASP A 670 -3.76 22.03 -20.21
N LEU A 671 -4.94 22.63 -20.32
CA LEU A 671 -5.16 23.96 -20.85
C LEU A 671 -5.90 24.83 -19.84
N ALA A 672 -5.23 25.81 -19.27
CA ALA A 672 -5.86 26.85 -18.47
C ALA A 672 -6.47 27.93 -19.40
N LEU A 673 -7.74 27.78 -19.79
CA LEU A 673 -8.43 28.75 -20.63
C LEU A 673 -8.39 30.15 -19.99
N ASN A 674 -8.65 30.21 -18.70
CA ASN A 674 -8.54 31.38 -17.84
C ASN A 674 -8.35 30.94 -16.38
N LYS A 675 -8.36 31.88 -15.42
CA LYS A 675 -8.17 31.55 -13.98
C LYS A 675 -9.28 30.66 -13.40
N LYS A 676 -10.45 30.59 -14.07
CA LYS A 676 -11.63 29.83 -13.60
C LYS A 676 -11.83 28.49 -14.30
N VAL A 677 -11.30 28.31 -15.49
CA VAL A 677 -11.58 27.13 -16.34
C VAL A 677 -10.29 26.47 -16.78
N GLN A 678 -10.14 25.20 -16.46
CA GLN A 678 -9.06 24.34 -16.92
C GLN A 678 -9.64 23.10 -17.59
N LEU A 679 -9.08 22.69 -18.71
CA LEU A 679 -9.40 21.45 -19.42
C LEU A 679 -8.19 20.54 -19.37
N GLY A 680 -8.43 19.24 -19.29
CA GLY A 680 -7.38 18.21 -19.30
C GLY A 680 -7.73 17.05 -20.22
N VAL A 681 -6.71 16.51 -20.88
CA VAL A 681 -6.76 15.25 -21.61
C VAL A 681 -5.61 14.38 -21.14
N ASN A 682 -5.90 13.20 -20.63
CA ASN A 682 -4.92 12.28 -20.10
C ASN A 682 -5.00 10.93 -20.83
N VAL A 683 -3.86 10.28 -20.94
CA VAL A 683 -3.75 8.92 -21.49
C VAL A 683 -3.04 8.05 -20.47
N VAL A 684 -3.67 6.93 -20.10
CA VAL A 684 -3.05 5.87 -19.29
C VAL A 684 -2.61 4.75 -20.23
N ASN A 685 -1.42 4.20 -19.99
CA ASN A 685 -0.81 3.15 -20.81
C ASN A 685 -0.73 3.53 -22.29
N PHE A 686 -0.09 4.68 -22.60
CA PHE A 686 0.01 5.16 -23.98
C PHE A 686 0.86 4.26 -24.89
N LEU A 687 1.73 3.41 -24.33
CA LEU A 687 2.44 2.36 -25.08
C LEU A 687 1.53 1.15 -25.39
N ASN A 688 0.31 1.12 -24.84
CA ASN A 688 -0.65 0.04 -24.97
C ASN A 688 -0.01 -1.34 -24.67
N GLN A 689 0.84 -1.39 -23.64
CA GLN A 689 1.45 -2.65 -23.20
C GLN A 689 0.36 -3.56 -22.63
N THR A 690 0.33 -4.77 -23.13
CA THR A 690 -0.47 -5.85 -22.59
C THR A 690 0.43 -6.79 -21.80
N GLY A 691 -0.08 -7.36 -20.70
CA GLY A 691 0.71 -8.31 -19.91
C GLY A 691 0.02 -8.64 -18.61
N ALA A 692 0.52 -9.66 -17.96
CA ALA A 692 0.12 -10.08 -16.63
C ALA A 692 1.20 -9.70 -15.61
N SER A 693 0.80 -9.58 -14.35
CA SER A 693 1.71 -9.12 -13.29
C SER A 693 1.60 -9.91 -11.97
N SER A 694 0.79 -10.96 -11.92
CA SER A 694 0.59 -11.76 -10.70
C SER A 694 1.32 -13.10 -10.75
N GLY A 695 1.26 -13.85 -9.62
CA GLY A 695 1.86 -15.16 -9.50
C GLY A 695 1.35 -16.18 -10.52
N ILE A 696 2.11 -17.22 -10.75
CA ILE A 696 1.71 -18.40 -11.51
C ILE A 696 1.27 -19.45 -10.51
N GLN A 697 0.02 -19.88 -10.60
CA GLN A 697 -0.53 -20.87 -9.68
C GLN A 697 0.24 -22.18 -9.72
N ALA A 698 0.27 -22.87 -8.59
CA ALA A 698 1.03 -24.12 -8.38
C ALA A 698 2.57 -23.98 -8.57
N ALA A 699 3.09 -22.78 -8.83
CA ALA A 699 4.50 -22.57 -9.12
C ALA A 699 5.34 -22.09 -7.94
N SER A 700 4.74 -21.78 -6.79
CA SER A 700 5.41 -21.09 -5.67
C SER A 700 6.72 -21.76 -5.25
N LEU A 701 6.76 -23.09 -5.26
CA LEU A 701 7.89 -23.90 -4.83
C LEU A 701 8.54 -24.71 -5.95
N ALA A 702 8.07 -24.52 -7.18
CA ALA A 702 8.59 -25.25 -8.33
C ALA A 702 10.10 -25.04 -8.48
N THR A 703 10.86 -26.12 -8.43
CA THR A 703 12.32 -26.13 -8.70
C THR A 703 12.64 -26.35 -10.17
N ASP A 704 11.75 -27.02 -10.90
CA ASP A 704 11.82 -27.23 -12.35
C ASP A 704 10.85 -26.27 -13.06
N PRO A 705 11.32 -25.35 -13.93
CA PRO A 705 10.46 -24.48 -14.71
C PRO A 705 9.81 -25.16 -15.92
N THR A 706 10.25 -26.35 -16.31
CA THR A 706 9.82 -27.02 -17.54
C THR A 706 8.31 -27.25 -17.64
N PRO A 707 7.60 -27.67 -16.56
CA PRO A 707 6.15 -27.86 -16.59
C PRO A 707 5.37 -26.56 -16.84
N PHE A 708 6.00 -25.41 -16.62
CA PHE A 708 5.39 -24.08 -16.79
C PHE A 708 5.69 -23.44 -18.15
N LYS A 709 6.27 -24.19 -19.09
CA LYS A 709 6.41 -23.74 -20.47
C LYS A 709 5.08 -23.88 -21.20
N ASP A 710 4.65 -22.82 -21.88
CA ASP A 710 3.34 -22.73 -22.53
C ASP A 710 2.16 -23.06 -21.60
N TYR A 711 2.32 -22.65 -20.33
CA TYR A 711 1.40 -22.99 -19.26
C TYR A 711 0.20 -22.04 -19.24
N LEU A 712 -1.02 -22.61 -19.30
CA LEU A 712 -2.26 -21.87 -19.14
C LEU A 712 -2.48 -21.53 -17.67
N THR A 713 -2.58 -20.27 -17.37
CA THR A 713 -2.88 -19.74 -16.03
C THR A 713 -3.77 -18.51 -16.13
N ALA A 714 -4.26 -18.03 -14.99
CA ALA A 714 -4.94 -16.74 -14.90
C ALA A 714 -4.22 -15.83 -13.91
N GLY A 715 -4.37 -14.53 -14.12
CA GLY A 715 -3.75 -13.55 -13.25
C GLY A 715 -4.22 -12.13 -13.54
N THR A 716 -3.70 -11.16 -12.76
CA THR A 716 -3.98 -9.74 -12.97
C THR A 716 -3.32 -9.24 -14.26
N TYR A 717 -3.96 -8.29 -14.91
CA TYR A 717 -3.48 -7.69 -16.15
C TYR A 717 -3.08 -6.22 -15.93
N LEU A 718 -2.29 -5.70 -16.87
CA LEU A 718 -1.99 -4.27 -16.92
C LEU A 718 -3.23 -3.51 -17.41
N ARG A 719 -3.51 -2.36 -16.77
CA ARG A 719 -4.62 -1.49 -17.18
C ARG A 719 -4.49 -1.18 -18.69
N PRO A 720 -5.52 -1.42 -19.51
CA PRO A 720 -5.44 -1.18 -20.95
C PRO A 720 -5.32 0.32 -21.27
N PHE A 721 -4.94 0.64 -22.50
CA PHE A 721 -4.94 2.03 -22.98
C PHE A 721 -6.24 2.73 -22.60
N THR A 722 -6.14 3.84 -21.88
CA THR A 722 -7.30 4.59 -21.40
C THR A 722 -7.15 6.07 -21.74
N LEU A 723 -8.14 6.63 -22.42
CA LEU A 723 -8.24 8.06 -22.69
C LEU A 723 -9.21 8.70 -21.69
N GLU A 724 -8.77 9.78 -21.04
CA GLU A 724 -9.52 10.50 -20.00
C GLU A 724 -9.63 11.97 -20.34
N PHE A 725 -10.80 12.56 -20.09
CA PHE A 725 -11.06 13.99 -20.23
C PHE A 725 -11.45 14.56 -18.88
N SER A 726 -10.97 15.74 -18.58
CA SER A 726 -11.32 16.45 -17.36
C SER A 726 -11.60 17.92 -17.58
N THR A 727 -12.46 18.46 -16.74
CA THR A 727 -12.71 19.91 -16.67
C THR A 727 -12.74 20.35 -15.21
N THR A 728 -12.06 21.45 -14.91
CA THR A 728 -12.09 22.07 -13.58
C THR A 728 -12.62 23.48 -13.70
N LEU A 729 -13.66 23.77 -12.91
CA LEU A 729 -14.24 25.12 -12.77
C LEU A 729 -13.92 25.65 -11.37
N ARG A 730 -13.45 26.93 -11.28
CA ARG A 730 -13.17 27.62 -10.02
C ARG A 730 -14.01 28.90 -9.94
N PHE A 731 -14.58 29.21 -8.80
CA PHE A 731 -15.46 30.34 -8.58
C PHE A 731 -15.32 30.98 -7.19
#